data_133df2a9aebe7c0fbcbc67f1a3e18b5b
#
_entry.id   133df2a9aebe7c0fbcbc67f1a3e18b5b
#
_cell.length_a   1.000
_cell.length_b   1.000
_cell.length_c   1.000
_cell.angle_alpha   90.00
_cell.angle_beta   90.00
_cell.angle_gamma   90.00
#
_symmetry.space_group_name_H-M   'P 1'
#
loop_
_entity.id
_entity.type
_entity.pdbx_description
1 polymer ?
#
loop_
_entity_poly.entity_id
_entity_poly.type
_entity_poly.pdbx_seq_one_letter_code
_entity_poly.pdbx_strand_id
1 'polypeptide(L)'
;MKLHLMENRNVGGYTTFGSVWERGEVPPESGFSLTDGNGERIPVQSRVTAYWPDGSVKWAAHTADSERMGHQVTVEAVKPGSGDGDGAADGFVRGRTEAPDGSVQIRAEAADGSEQIRTKAADSSEQIRTETADGSTLTQTEDSFCLRCRKISVNIPKSGSALMRDLYIDGQKRVQKAELTLILERRNGPTRTEIPGIGMISRVTVEDEGPLLWCFKLEGSHVLTPEESSPDASFQTGQGPDAGRASDTDAEQIIPFVVRLYFGIDSGQVNITHTFLYDGDVNRDFLKGLGIRFYTGLRGESYNRHVKFGTDHGSFHEASVLLSSWHPRIPQEIYQDQIGGKAVAQSQEELDRCMEERLFSTDGNENKPGSETEKPLLENIQAAASDMPSWGRYQLCQDSDSHFLIRKKISDENCCFIDSLHGNRAKGTVAAGGTNGGLLIGKRDFWQKYPSGLEVQGLDQDQTVLTCWIYTPTAEAYDFRHYTATGYSQTYYEGFPVMGADPVGIANTNTLVVEGFDGVIPTDNEMEDFARRVQKPAVYVGEPEYYHEKRAFGYWSLPNEETPVERWLEEQLDGAVKFYEKEIETRRWYGLFNYGDIMHTYDSARHCWKYEMGGYAWKNTELVPTLWLWLMFLRTGREDVFSLAEAMCRHCSEVDIYHFGKYKGLGSRHNVRHWGCSCKEARIAMAGHHRYYYYLTGERRLEDIFDEVKDAEQALYETDPLRFFSNKEEMTSPTHARSGPDWSSLVSDWMTQWERTGDKTYEKKIRTGVEDIKNAPLKLVSGPDFEFDPATAHLRYIGDRATGGTHLQICMGAAQVWTELTLLIEDEQWNEMLAQYGRFYYLDREKQVEESGGIIGNRQFTLPFMASGIAAYAAAYLRDEELARKTWQYLFRSMMHEGEQGGFAAIDTPNAGNQKVLEEIPWISTNFVSQWCLNTIFALDFIREKLPQRMDGVKELLQEFPENGLFHKA
;
A
#
# COMPACT_ATOMS: atom_id res chain seq x y z
N MET A 1 4.67 18.95 17.56
CA MET A 1 4.43 17.50 17.64
C MET A 1 5.76 16.77 17.72
N LYS A 2 5.94 15.86 18.69
CA LYS A 2 7.10 14.96 18.73
C LYS A 2 6.79 13.67 17.99
N LEU A 3 7.78 13.17 17.24
CA LEU A 3 7.69 11.94 16.46
C LEU A 3 8.93 11.09 16.74
N HIS A 4 8.76 9.79 16.67
CA HIS A 4 9.87 8.83 16.81
C HIS A 4 9.87 7.85 15.63
N LEU A 5 11.06 7.34 15.30
CA LEU A 5 11.22 6.24 14.35
C LEU A 5 10.59 4.99 14.96
N MET A 6 9.66 4.40 14.23
CA MET A 6 8.99 3.15 14.65
C MET A 6 10.01 2.02 14.79
N GLU A 7 9.80 1.12 15.76
CA GLU A 7 10.67 -0.04 15.97
C GLU A 7 10.83 -0.89 14.70
N ASN A 8 11.96 -1.55 14.56
CA ASN A 8 12.28 -2.41 13.41
C ASN A 8 12.18 -1.74 12.01
N ARG A 9 12.17 -0.41 11.95
CA ARG A 9 12.24 0.36 10.69
C ARG A 9 13.65 0.91 10.50
N ASN A 10 14.06 1.08 9.24
CA ASN A 10 15.45 1.39 8.89
C ASN A 10 15.54 2.76 8.24
N VAL A 11 16.44 3.60 8.74
CA VAL A 11 16.76 4.88 8.10
C VAL A 11 17.48 4.64 6.77
N GLY A 12 17.26 5.53 5.81
CA GLY A 12 17.91 5.53 4.50
C GLY A 12 17.05 6.26 3.48
N GLY A 13 17.58 7.33 2.91
CA GLY A 13 16.89 8.19 1.97
C GLY A 13 15.77 9.05 2.56
N TYR A 14 14.97 9.62 1.70
CA TYR A 14 13.85 10.48 2.10
C TYR A 14 12.63 9.67 2.53
N THR A 15 12.03 10.07 3.63
CA THR A 15 10.75 9.54 4.13
C THR A 15 9.73 10.65 4.28
N THR A 16 8.45 10.30 4.12
CA THR A 16 7.32 11.22 4.36
C THR A 16 6.53 10.71 5.57
N PHE A 17 6.13 11.62 6.44
CA PHE A 17 5.37 11.34 7.66
C PHE A 17 4.36 12.44 7.94
N GLY A 18 3.33 12.15 8.72
CA GLY A 18 2.24 13.07 9.01
C GLY A 18 2.31 13.73 10.38
N SER A 19 1.86 14.97 10.46
CA SER A 19 1.57 15.65 11.73
C SER A 19 0.11 16.10 11.80
N VAL A 20 -0.49 15.98 12.99
CA VAL A 20 -1.88 16.38 13.25
C VAL A 20 -1.93 17.55 14.23
N TRP A 21 -2.88 18.45 14.01
CA TRP A 21 -3.03 19.70 14.74
C TRP A 21 -4.46 19.89 15.23
N GLU A 22 -4.63 20.60 16.32
CA GLU A 22 -5.94 20.93 16.87
C GLU A 22 -6.67 21.97 16.02
N ARG A 23 -7.98 21.95 16.03
CA ARG A 23 -8.83 22.92 15.32
C ARG A 23 -8.51 24.33 15.79
N GLY A 24 -8.19 25.24 14.84
CA GLY A 24 -7.80 26.63 15.10
C GLY A 24 -6.35 26.83 15.55
N GLU A 25 -5.56 25.76 15.74
CA GLU A 25 -4.17 25.85 16.23
C GLU A 25 -3.21 26.40 15.16
N VAL A 26 -3.31 25.91 13.92
CA VAL A 26 -2.40 26.23 12.82
C VAL A 26 -3.14 26.83 11.65
N PRO A 27 -2.93 28.12 11.34
CA PRO A 27 -3.48 28.77 10.14
C PRO A 27 -3.01 28.09 8.84
N PRO A 28 -3.82 28.11 7.76
CA PRO A 28 -3.50 27.38 6.52
C PRO A 28 -2.26 27.91 5.79
N GLU A 29 -1.86 29.16 6.05
CA GLU A 29 -0.67 29.80 5.49
C GLU A 29 0.62 29.56 6.30
N SER A 30 0.56 28.81 7.40
CA SER A 30 1.72 28.50 8.25
C SER A 30 2.73 27.62 7.55
N GLY A 31 4.02 27.86 7.81
CA GLY A 31 5.09 26.95 7.48
C GLY A 31 5.32 25.91 8.59
N PHE A 32 6.26 25.00 8.36
CA PHE A 32 6.67 24.02 9.36
C PHE A 32 8.18 23.94 9.47
N SER A 33 8.68 23.73 10.67
CA SER A 33 10.10 23.47 10.95
C SER A 33 10.26 22.08 11.58
N LEU A 34 11.40 21.46 11.30
CA LEU A 34 11.77 20.14 11.84
C LEU A 34 13.08 20.26 12.59
N THR A 35 13.15 19.68 13.78
CA THR A 35 14.38 19.58 14.58
C THR A 35 14.61 18.14 15.00
N ASP A 36 15.89 17.74 15.10
CA ASP A 36 16.27 16.45 15.66
C ASP A 36 16.15 16.39 17.19
N GLY A 37 16.49 15.24 17.79
CA GLY A 37 16.48 15.04 19.24
C GLY A 37 17.45 15.95 20.03
N ASN A 38 18.42 16.58 19.38
CA ASN A 38 19.37 17.52 19.96
C ASN A 38 18.95 18.99 19.78
N GLY A 39 17.86 19.24 19.04
CA GLY A 39 17.37 20.57 18.71
C GLY A 39 18.04 21.20 17.48
N GLU A 40 18.79 20.41 16.69
CA GLU A 40 19.36 20.89 15.42
C GLU A 40 18.27 20.92 14.33
N ARG A 41 18.25 21.97 13.51
CA ARG A 41 17.29 22.10 12.42
C ARG A 41 17.60 21.15 11.29
N ILE A 42 16.57 20.42 10.82
CA ILE A 42 16.60 19.53 9.67
C ILE A 42 15.80 20.15 8.52
N PRO A 43 16.33 20.18 7.29
CA PRO A 43 15.54 20.57 6.12
C PRO A 43 14.28 19.73 5.99
N VAL A 44 13.15 20.37 5.75
CA VAL A 44 11.85 19.70 5.61
C VAL A 44 11.03 20.31 4.47
N GLN A 45 10.43 19.46 3.64
CA GLN A 45 9.45 19.82 2.63
C GLN A 45 8.07 19.43 3.13
N SER A 46 7.14 20.38 3.23
CA SER A 46 5.84 20.16 3.84
C SER A 46 4.70 20.51 2.90
N ARG A 47 3.59 19.76 2.99
CA ARG A 47 2.32 20.07 2.32
C ARG A 47 1.17 19.79 3.28
N VAL A 48 0.13 20.66 3.24
CA VAL A 48 -1.09 20.40 3.99
C VAL A 48 -1.89 19.30 3.29
N THR A 49 -2.31 18.29 4.05
CA THR A 49 -3.07 17.14 3.54
C THR A 49 -4.52 17.12 4.00
N ALA A 50 -4.85 17.86 5.07
CA ALA A 50 -6.24 18.06 5.48
C ALA A 50 -6.43 19.38 6.25
N TYR A 51 -7.66 19.92 6.18
CA TYR A 51 -8.12 21.10 6.88
C TYR A 51 -9.29 20.77 7.80
N TRP A 52 -9.40 21.48 8.90
CA TRP A 52 -10.61 21.55 9.69
C TRP A 52 -11.71 22.39 8.98
N PRO A 53 -12.98 22.27 9.39
CA PRO A 53 -14.07 23.04 8.77
C PRO A 53 -13.92 24.55 8.83
N ASP A 54 -13.15 25.09 9.78
CA ASP A 54 -12.80 26.51 9.91
C ASP A 54 -11.65 26.95 9.01
N GLY A 55 -11.04 26.00 8.24
CA GLY A 55 -9.93 26.22 7.33
C GLY A 55 -8.54 26.09 7.98
N SER A 56 -8.43 25.89 9.30
CA SER A 56 -7.15 25.61 9.95
C SER A 56 -6.60 24.24 9.54
N VAL A 57 -5.26 24.07 9.62
CA VAL A 57 -4.61 22.82 9.26
C VAL A 57 -5.03 21.70 10.24
N LYS A 58 -5.50 20.56 9.69
CA LYS A 58 -5.77 19.34 10.44
C LYS A 58 -4.60 18.37 10.34
N TRP A 59 -4.13 18.12 9.12
CA TRP A 59 -2.97 17.27 8.85
C TRP A 59 -2.01 17.92 7.87
N ALA A 60 -0.72 17.71 8.10
CA ALA A 60 0.34 18.07 7.16
C ALA A 60 1.30 16.90 6.98
N ALA A 61 1.72 16.66 5.74
CA ALA A 61 2.75 15.69 5.40
C ALA A 61 4.10 16.41 5.28
N HIS A 62 5.14 15.79 5.83
CA HIS A 62 6.50 16.30 5.90
C HIS A 62 7.46 15.29 5.29
N THR A 63 8.29 15.73 4.36
CA THR A 63 9.34 14.91 3.76
C THR A 63 10.70 15.42 4.23
N ALA A 64 11.53 14.51 4.75
CA ALA A 64 12.88 14.81 5.19
C ALA A 64 13.80 13.59 5.00
N ASP A 65 15.12 13.83 5.09
CA ASP A 65 16.13 12.77 5.04
C ASP A 65 16.14 12.01 6.37
N SER A 66 15.77 10.73 6.34
CA SER A 66 15.66 9.90 7.54
C SER A 66 17.00 9.67 8.25
N GLU A 67 18.13 9.73 7.54
CA GLU A 67 19.47 9.61 8.15
C GLU A 67 19.79 10.82 9.03
N ARG A 68 19.32 12.02 8.63
CA ARG A 68 19.48 13.25 9.44
C ARG A 68 18.48 13.33 10.59
N MET A 69 17.32 12.69 10.47
CA MET A 69 16.28 12.71 11.51
C MET A 69 16.66 11.88 12.74
N GLY A 70 17.43 10.81 12.56
CA GLY A 70 17.77 9.89 13.65
C GLY A 70 16.52 9.22 14.24
N HIS A 71 16.50 8.97 15.56
CA HIS A 71 15.41 8.24 16.21
C HIS A 71 14.21 9.12 16.64
N GLN A 72 14.43 10.43 16.84
CA GLN A 72 13.38 11.32 17.34
C GLN A 72 13.48 12.70 16.71
N VAL A 73 12.33 13.25 16.34
CA VAL A 73 12.22 14.59 15.75
C VAL A 73 11.04 15.35 16.34
N THR A 74 11.09 16.68 16.19
CA THR A 74 9.98 17.57 16.57
C THR A 74 9.57 18.43 15.39
N VAL A 75 8.27 18.41 15.06
CA VAL A 75 7.65 19.31 14.08
C VAL A 75 6.98 20.47 14.82
N GLU A 76 7.25 21.70 14.37
CA GLU A 76 6.64 22.92 14.90
C GLU A 76 6.04 23.74 13.76
N ALA A 77 4.86 24.31 14.00
CA ALA A 77 4.23 25.23 13.06
C ALA A 77 4.88 26.63 13.22
N VAL A 78 5.24 27.25 12.09
CA VAL A 78 5.87 28.57 12.02
C VAL A 78 4.83 29.57 11.51
N LYS A 79 4.51 30.59 12.33
CA LYS A 79 3.53 31.61 11.95
C LYS A 79 4.09 32.52 10.86
N PRO A 80 3.24 32.96 9.88
CA PRO A 80 3.64 33.93 8.88
C PRO A 80 4.12 35.21 9.56
N GLY A 81 5.29 35.73 9.20
CA GLY A 81 5.78 37.04 9.68
C GLY A 81 6.51 37.04 11.03
N SER A 82 6.81 35.92 11.67
CA SER A 82 7.74 35.82 12.79
C SER A 82 9.18 35.88 12.25
N GLY A 83 9.64 37.10 11.92
CA GLY A 83 10.98 37.33 11.41
C GLY A 83 12.02 37.27 12.53
N ASP A 84 12.65 36.13 12.74
CA ASP A 84 14.03 36.04 13.20
C ASP A 84 14.91 35.72 11.97
N GLY A 85 15.59 36.81 11.52
CA GLY A 85 16.40 36.76 10.31
C GLY A 85 17.55 35.77 10.45
N ASP A 86 17.68 35.01 9.50
CA ASP A 86 18.73 34.39 8.71
C ASP A 86 18.29 32.97 8.28
N GLY A 87 17.89 32.82 7.02
CA GLY A 87 17.85 31.52 6.33
C GLY A 87 16.59 30.65 6.50
N ALA A 88 15.46 31.16 6.98
CA ALA A 88 14.30 30.32 7.35
C ALA A 88 13.12 30.31 6.36
N ALA A 89 13.31 30.69 5.09
CA ALA A 89 12.25 30.69 4.08
C ALA A 89 12.39 29.58 3.01
N ASP A 90 13.32 28.67 3.15
CA ASP A 90 13.70 27.71 2.10
C ASP A 90 13.00 26.34 2.28
N GLY A 91 11.71 26.23 2.13
CA GLY A 91 11.05 24.93 2.18
C GLY A 91 9.53 24.94 2.04
N PHE A 92 8.92 26.12 1.90
CA PHE A 92 7.46 26.18 1.79
C PHE A 92 6.99 26.04 0.34
N VAL A 93 6.38 24.89 0.00
CA VAL A 93 5.68 24.69 -1.28
C VAL A 93 4.18 24.68 -1.00
N ARG A 94 3.46 25.70 -1.47
CA ARG A 94 1.99 25.70 -1.48
C ARG A 94 1.48 24.60 -2.42
N GLY A 95 0.57 23.79 -1.95
CA GLY A 95 -0.16 22.83 -2.77
C GLY A 95 -0.83 23.51 -3.97
N ARG A 96 -0.73 22.86 -5.12
CA ARG A 96 -1.30 23.29 -6.40
C ARG A 96 -2.83 23.22 -6.34
N THR A 97 -3.53 24.33 -6.51
CA THR A 97 -4.95 24.31 -6.87
C THR A 97 -5.06 24.34 -8.39
N GLU A 98 -5.58 23.29 -9.02
CA GLU A 98 -5.92 23.27 -10.44
C GLU A 98 -7.10 24.20 -10.70
N ALA A 99 -6.97 25.13 -11.66
CA ALA A 99 -8.09 25.87 -12.18
C ALA A 99 -8.91 25.02 -13.15
N PRO A 100 -10.24 25.23 -13.27
CA PRO A 100 -11.12 24.38 -14.08
C PRO A 100 -10.86 24.38 -15.59
N ASP A 101 -9.97 25.22 -16.08
CA ASP A 101 -9.64 25.40 -17.50
C ASP A 101 -8.34 24.72 -17.96
N GLY A 102 -7.67 23.96 -17.06
CA GLY A 102 -6.43 23.24 -17.39
C GLY A 102 -5.20 24.14 -17.55
N SER A 103 -5.28 25.44 -17.22
CA SER A 103 -4.11 26.33 -17.22
C SER A 103 -3.37 26.29 -15.89
N VAL A 104 -2.05 26.08 -15.95
CA VAL A 104 -1.18 26.04 -14.77
C VAL A 104 -0.73 27.46 -14.42
N GLN A 105 -1.23 28.02 -13.33
CA GLN A 105 -0.64 29.21 -12.72
C GLN A 105 0.29 28.83 -11.57
N ILE A 106 1.60 28.98 -11.79
CA ILE A 106 2.62 28.86 -10.72
C ILE A 106 2.68 30.21 -10.00
N ARG A 107 2.25 30.27 -8.73
CA ARG A 107 2.49 31.41 -7.85
C ARG A 107 3.57 31.03 -6.84
N ALA A 108 4.78 31.53 -7.04
CA ALA A 108 5.79 31.60 -6.00
C ALA A 108 5.82 33.04 -5.45
N GLU A 109 5.43 33.25 -4.20
CA GLU A 109 5.63 34.52 -3.51
C GLU A 109 6.95 34.43 -2.72
N ALA A 110 7.89 35.30 -3.03
CA ALA A 110 9.08 35.51 -2.20
C ALA A 110 8.70 36.34 -0.96
N ALA A 111 9.43 36.17 0.13
CA ALA A 111 9.16 36.76 1.45
C ALA A 111 9.16 38.30 1.51
N ASP A 112 9.37 39.00 0.41
CA ASP A 112 9.38 40.46 0.33
C ASP A 112 8.19 41.05 -0.44
N GLY A 113 7.21 40.24 -0.84
CA GLY A 113 6.02 40.69 -1.56
C GLY A 113 6.26 41.14 -3.00
N SER A 114 7.41 40.84 -3.62
CA SER A 114 7.69 41.11 -5.01
C SER A 114 7.57 39.82 -5.87
N GLU A 115 6.61 39.83 -6.82
CA GLU A 115 6.53 38.82 -7.89
C GLU A 115 7.78 38.96 -8.80
N GLN A 116 8.71 38.00 -8.74
CA GLN A 116 9.75 37.88 -9.75
C GLN A 116 9.51 36.61 -10.60
N ILE A 117 8.76 36.78 -11.66
CA ILE A 117 8.78 35.87 -12.80
C ILE A 117 9.96 36.28 -13.68
N ARG A 118 11.07 35.58 -13.60
CA ARG A 118 12.16 35.74 -14.55
C ARG A 118 11.97 34.79 -15.72
N THR A 119 11.17 35.21 -16.71
CA THR A 119 11.23 34.64 -18.05
C THR A 119 12.38 35.31 -18.82
N LYS A 120 13.45 34.61 -19.09
CA LYS A 120 14.38 34.97 -20.16
C LYS A 120 13.94 34.25 -21.43
N ALA A 121 13.37 35.00 -22.35
CA ALA A 121 13.19 34.56 -23.73
C ALA A 121 14.60 34.46 -24.37
N ALA A 122 14.94 33.29 -24.88
CA ALA A 122 16.05 33.06 -25.76
C ALA A 122 15.58 32.14 -26.91
N ASP A 123 15.73 32.64 -28.11
CA ASP A 123 15.63 32.05 -29.44
C ASP A 123 15.00 30.64 -29.58
N SER A 124 13.86 30.59 -30.25
CA SER A 124 13.25 29.54 -31.07
C SER A 124 13.23 28.07 -30.58
N SER A 125 13.08 27.85 -29.27
CA SER A 125 12.44 26.69 -28.63
C SER A 125 12.13 27.09 -27.21
N GLU A 126 10.86 27.23 -26.84
CA GLU A 126 10.43 27.61 -25.49
C GLU A 126 10.85 26.53 -24.48
N GLN A 127 11.98 26.72 -23.82
CA GLN A 127 12.43 25.91 -22.67
C GLN A 127 12.00 26.65 -21.41
N ILE A 128 11.12 26.05 -20.62
CA ILE A 128 10.78 26.54 -19.28
C ILE A 128 11.80 25.93 -18.31
N ARG A 129 12.53 26.77 -17.58
CA ARG A 129 13.48 26.36 -16.55
C ARG A 129 12.99 26.83 -15.18
N THR A 130 12.81 25.87 -14.27
CA THR A 130 12.54 26.12 -12.86
C THR A 130 13.82 25.81 -12.08
N GLU A 131 14.27 26.71 -11.24
CA GLU A 131 15.43 26.54 -10.35
C GLU A 131 14.94 26.72 -8.90
N THR A 132 15.20 25.73 -8.07
CA THR A 132 14.88 25.77 -6.64
C THR A 132 16.02 26.36 -5.85
N ALA A 133 15.74 26.85 -4.61
CA ALA A 133 16.73 27.54 -3.75
C ALA A 133 17.96 26.68 -3.40
N ASP A 134 17.85 25.34 -3.45
CA ASP A 134 18.93 24.38 -3.24
C ASP A 134 19.82 24.16 -4.47
N GLY A 135 19.53 24.82 -5.60
CA GLY A 135 20.26 24.71 -6.85
C GLY A 135 19.82 23.53 -7.74
N SER A 136 18.79 22.79 -7.38
CA SER A 136 18.17 21.80 -8.25
C SER A 136 17.47 22.50 -9.42
N THR A 137 17.53 21.92 -10.60
CA THR A 137 16.92 22.50 -11.81
C THR A 137 16.06 21.49 -12.53
N LEU A 138 14.83 21.92 -12.86
CA LEU A 138 13.96 21.22 -13.81
C LEU A 138 13.90 22.03 -15.11
N THR A 139 14.31 21.41 -16.22
CA THR A 139 14.14 21.98 -17.56
C THR A 139 13.04 21.19 -18.26
N GLN A 140 12.00 21.88 -18.68
CA GLN A 140 10.91 21.31 -19.46
C GLN A 140 11.11 21.65 -20.93
N THR A 141 11.11 20.64 -21.79
CA THR A 141 11.07 20.74 -23.24
C THR A 141 9.71 20.26 -23.77
N GLU A 142 9.48 20.34 -25.06
CA GLU A 142 8.29 19.76 -25.70
C GLU A 142 8.16 18.27 -25.39
N ASP A 143 9.26 17.51 -25.46
CA ASP A 143 9.29 16.04 -25.41
C ASP A 143 9.67 15.46 -24.05
N SER A 144 10.25 16.24 -23.14
CA SER A 144 10.78 15.69 -21.88
C SER A 144 10.91 16.69 -20.75
N PHE A 145 11.08 16.15 -19.54
CA PHE A 145 11.57 16.83 -18.34
C PHE A 145 13.02 16.39 -18.06
N CYS A 146 13.92 17.35 -17.91
CA CYS A 146 15.32 17.09 -17.49
C CYS A 146 15.51 17.60 -16.07
N LEU A 147 15.59 16.68 -15.10
CA LEU A 147 15.86 16.98 -13.70
C LEU A 147 17.36 16.90 -13.42
N ARG A 148 17.92 17.88 -12.71
CA ARG A 148 19.29 17.86 -12.18
C ARG A 148 19.26 18.28 -10.71
N CYS A 149 19.65 17.36 -9.85
CA CYS A 149 19.88 17.55 -8.42
C CYS A 149 21.37 17.40 -8.11
N ARG A 150 21.76 17.51 -6.85
CA ARG A 150 23.18 17.37 -6.44
C ARG A 150 23.78 16.02 -6.83
N LYS A 151 23.06 14.93 -6.58
CA LYS A 151 23.54 13.55 -6.85
C LYS A 151 22.91 12.93 -8.09
N ILE A 152 21.74 13.38 -8.52
CA ILE A 152 20.97 12.77 -9.60
C ILE A 152 20.81 13.72 -10.79
N SER A 153 21.00 13.19 -12.00
CA SER A 153 20.55 13.83 -13.24
C SER A 153 19.81 12.80 -14.09
N VAL A 154 18.60 13.13 -14.56
CA VAL A 154 17.75 12.20 -15.31
C VAL A 154 16.91 12.93 -16.34
N ASN A 155 16.62 12.25 -17.45
CA ASN A 155 15.66 12.67 -18.47
C ASN A 155 14.40 11.81 -18.38
N ILE A 156 13.22 12.45 -18.27
CA ILE A 156 11.91 11.80 -18.18
C ILE A 156 11.10 12.20 -19.42
N PRO A 157 10.99 11.29 -20.42
CA PRO A 157 10.20 11.55 -21.63
C PRO A 157 8.71 11.71 -21.29
N LYS A 158 8.02 12.63 -21.96
CA LYS A 158 6.58 12.88 -21.78
C LYS A 158 5.70 11.85 -22.47
N SER A 159 6.27 11.09 -23.40
CA SER A 159 5.60 10.04 -24.16
C SER A 159 6.57 8.96 -24.60
N GLY A 160 6.05 7.83 -25.11
CA GLY A 160 6.87 6.71 -25.59
C GLY A 160 7.09 5.64 -24.51
N SER A 161 8.02 4.70 -24.76
CA SER A 161 8.20 3.53 -23.89
C SER A 161 9.12 3.75 -22.68
N ALA A 162 9.93 4.79 -22.66
CA ALA A 162 10.92 4.99 -21.61
C ALA A 162 10.33 5.72 -20.40
N LEU A 163 10.34 5.09 -19.24
CA LEU A 163 10.01 5.73 -17.94
C LEU A 163 11.04 6.81 -17.59
N MET A 164 12.31 6.53 -17.86
CA MET A 164 13.43 7.46 -17.69
C MET A 164 14.54 7.09 -18.66
N ARG A 165 15.38 8.07 -18.97
CA ARG A 165 16.62 7.92 -19.76
C ARG A 165 17.76 8.63 -19.07
N ASP A 166 18.98 8.14 -19.32
CA ASP A 166 20.22 8.79 -18.91
C ASP A 166 20.23 9.18 -17.44
N LEU A 167 19.92 8.20 -16.56
CA LEU A 167 20.03 8.39 -15.12
C LEU A 167 21.51 8.35 -14.72
N TYR A 168 21.99 9.48 -14.21
CA TYR A 168 23.29 9.60 -13.56
C TYR A 168 23.08 9.67 -12.04
N ILE A 169 23.89 8.91 -11.31
CA ILE A 169 23.98 8.95 -9.85
C ILE A 169 25.45 9.22 -9.52
N ASP A 170 25.73 10.23 -8.70
CA ASP A 170 27.07 10.68 -8.35
C ASP A 170 27.98 10.90 -9.60
N GLY A 171 27.39 11.45 -10.66
CA GLY A 171 28.07 11.74 -11.91
C GLY A 171 28.33 10.53 -12.83
N GLN A 172 28.00 9.32 -12.41
CA GLN A 172 28.16 8.10 -13.18
C GLN A 172 26.80 7.69 -13.82
N LYS A 173 26.80 7.38 -15.12
CA LYS A 173 25.60 6.88 -15.81
C LYS A 173 25.28 5.46 -15.33
N ARG A 174 24.23 5.31 -14.54
CA ARG A 174 23.80 4.03 -13.97
C ARG A 174 22.70 3.36 -14.80
N VAL A 175 21.78 4.15 -15.38
CA VAL A 175 20.72 3.63 -16.24
C VAL A 175 20.70 4.41 -17.57
N GLN A 176 20.76 3.68 -18.67
CA GLN A 176 20.60 4.25 -20.02
C GLN A 176 19.13 4.48 -20.34
N LYS A 177 18.29 3.52 -19.98
CA LYS A 177 16.83 3.51 -20.18
C LYS A 177 16.17 2.61 -19.13
N ALA A 178 14.97 3.00 -18.67
CA ALA A 178 14.06 2.09 -17.97
C ALA A 178 12.72 2.03 -18.70
N GLU A 179 12.09 0.85 -18.74
CA GLU A 179 10.81 0.64 -19.43
C GLU A 179 9.97 -0.47 -18.77
N LEU A 180 8.65 -0.41 -18.96
CA LEU A 180 7.74 -1.47 -18.55
C LEU A 180 7.71 -2.59 -19.59
N THR A 181 7.61 -3.82 -19.13
CA THR A 181 7.46 -5.02 -19.97
C THR A 181 6.27 -5.84 -19.53
N LEU A 182 5.51 -6.34 -20.51
CA LEU A 182 4.34 -7.20 -20.31
C LEU A 182 4.52 -8.46 -21.15
N ILE A 183 4.05 -9.59 -20.66
CA ILE A 183 3.83 -10.82 -21.43
C ILE A 183 2.41 -11.29 -21.10
N LEU A 184 1.57 -11.41 -22.12
CA LEU A 184 0.27 -12.04 -22.01
C LEU A 184 0.31 -13.43 -22.61
N GLU A 185 -0.30 -14.41 -21.94
CA GLU A 185 -0.64 -15.68 -22.55
C GLU A 185 -2.09 -15.58 -23.08
N ARG A 186 -2.24 -15.60 -24.40
CA ARG A 186 -3.54 -15.68 -25.03
C ARG A 186 -3.94 -17.12 -25.29
N ARG A 187 -5.18 -17.43 -24.92
CA ARG A 187 -5.76 -18.76 -25.12
C ARG A 187 -6.89 -18.69 -26.13
N ASN A 188 -6.77 -19.57 -27.15
CA ASN A 188 -7.81 -19.80 -28.15
C ASN A 188 -8.03 -21.30 -28.25
N GLY A 189 -9.01 -21.82 -27.52
CA GLY A 189 -9.18 -23.24 -27.32
C GLY A 189 -7.95 -23.90 -26.67
N PRO A 190 -7.33 -24.88 -27.31
CA PRO A 190 -6.11 -25.54 -26.79
C PRO A 190 -4.82 -24.75 -27.07
N THR A 191 -4.87 -23.77 -27.96
CA THR A 191 -3.69 -22.99 -28.37
C THR A 191 -3.38 -21.95 -27.32
N ARG A 192 -2.11 -21.86 -26.90
CA ARG A 192 -1.57 -20.83 -26.01
C ARG A 192 -0.47 -20.11 -26.76
N THR A 193 -0.54 -18.79 -26.79
CA THR A 193 0.43 -17.93 -27.44
C THR A 193 0.86 -16.85 -26.47
N GLU A 194 2.16 -16.73 -26.23
CA GLU A 194 2.72 -15.62 -25.44
C GLU A 194 2.90 -14.40 -26.36
N ILE A 195 2.32 -13.29 -25.98
CA ILE A 195 2.40 -12.04 -26.74
C ILE A 195 3.10 -11.02 -25.87
N PRO A 196 4.27 -10.52 -26.29
CA PRO A 196 5.00 -9.48 -25.59
C PRO A 196 4.29 -8.13 -25.76
N GLY A 197 4.45 -7.27 -24.75
CA GLY A 197 3.97 -5.91 -24.74
C GLY A 197 4.96 -4.98 -24.06
N ILE A 198 4.88 -3.70 -24.43
CA ILE A 198 5.69 -2.65 -23.85
C ILE A 198 4.81 -1.52 -23.31
N GLY A 199 5.17 -0.97 -22.16
CA GLY A 199 4.45 0.18 -21.60
C GLY A 199 4.69 1.44 -22.45
N MET A 200 3.59 2.12 -22.78
CA MET A 200 3.62 3.39 -23.52
C MET A 200 3.03 4.49 -22.66
N ILE A 201 3.83 5.51 -22.38
CA ILE A 201 3.45 6.68 -21.59
C ILE A 201 2.60 7.60 -22.49
N SER A 202 1.46 8.02 -21.95
CA SER A 202 0.55 8.99 -22.58
C SER A 202 0.57 10.35 -21.89
N ARG A 203 0.90 10.39 -20.58
CA ARG A 203 0.90 11.60 -19.78
C ARG A 203 1.97 11.56 -18.68
N VAL A 204 2.60 12.70 -18.44
CA VAL A 204 3.50 12.91 -17.29
C VAL A 204 3.10 14.18 -16.55
N THR A 205 2.98 14.08 -15.22
CA THR A 205 2.67 15.19 -14.32
C THR A 205 3.74 15.30 -13.25
N VAL A 206 4.15 16.51 -12.89
CA VAL A 206 5.02 16.75 -11.73
C VAL A 206 4.11 16.95 -10.51
N GLU A 207 4.20 16.07 -9.52
CA GLU A 207 3.39 16.11 -8.30
C GLU A 207 4.09 16.80 -7.13
N ASP A 208 5.44 16.69 -7.04
CA ASP A 208 6.29 17.42 -6.09
C ASP A 208 7.45 18.10 -6.82
N GLU A 209 7.68 19.38 -6.53
CA GLU A 209 8.68 20.24 -7.18
C GLU A 209 9.78 20.69 -6.19
N GLY A 210 10.40 19.76 -5.46
CA GLY A 210 11.46 20.09 -4.50
C GLY A 210 10.94 20.90 -3.29
N PRO A 211 11.78 21.45 -2.42
CA PRO A 211 13.25 21.51 -2.49
C PRO A 211 13.98 20.22 -2.08
N LEU A 212 13.32 19.21 -1.48
CA LEU A 212 13.98 18.00 -1.04
C LEU A 212 13.65 16.78 -1.90
N LEU A 213 12.42 16.70 -2.40
CA LEU A 213 11.91 15.57 -3.16
C LEU A 213 11.21 16.06 -4.42
N TRP A 214 11.49 15.42 -5.55
CA TRP A 214 10.75 15.56 -6.79
C TRP A 214 9.95 14.29 -7.04
N CYS A 215 8.67 14.44 -7.44
CA CYS A 215 7.81 13.33 -7.80
C CYS A 215 7.20 13.54 -9.19
N PHE A 216 7.38 12.55 -10.07
CA PHE A 216 6.78 12.52 -11.40
C PHE A 216 5.80 11.35 -11.48
N LYS A 217 4.55 11.65 -11.84
CA LYS A 217 3.51 10.67 -12.13
C LYS A 217 3.43 10.45 -13.64
N LEU A 218 3.61 9.21 -14.07
CA LEU A 218 3.55 8.75 -15.46
C LEU A 218 2.32 7.85 -15.61
N GLU A 219 1.49 8.13 -16.59
CA GLU A 219 0.27 7.37 -16.88
C GLU A 219 0.33 6.84 -18.32
N GLY A 220 -0.18 5.63 -18.54
CA GLY A 220 -0.18 5.00 -19.85
C GLY A 220 -0.79 3.61 -19.86
N SER A 221 -0.59 2.88 -20.96
CA SER A 221 -1.04 1.50 -21.14
C SER A 221 0.02 0.67 -21.85
N HIS A 222 -0.02 -0.64 -21.70
CA HIS A 222 0.85 -1.52 -22.49
C HIS A 222 0.29 -1.68 -23.90
N VAL A 223 1.17 -1.69 -24.87
CA VAL A 223 0.89 -1.93 -26.30
C VAL A 223 1.46 -3.28 -26.67
N LEU A 224 0.61 -4.16 -27.17
CA LEU A 224 1.03 -5.48 -27.62
C LEU A 224 1.76 -5.38 -28.96
N THR A 225 2.88 -6.10 -29.05
CA THR A 225 3.70 -6.17 -30.29
C THR A 225 3.33 -7.44 -31.07
N PRO A 226 3.05 -7.36 -32.39
CA PRO A 226 2.78 -8.56 -33.19
C PRO A 226 3.95 -9.54 -33.19
N GLU A 227 3.67 -10.85 -33.39
CA GLU A 227 4.62 -11.96 -33.35
C GLU A 227 5.86 -11.83 -34.25
N GLU A 228 5.86 -10.97 -35.29
CA GLU A 228 6.99 -10.81 -36.21
C GLU A 228 8.18 -10.02 -35.62
N SER A 229 8.04 -9.42 -34.45
CA SER A 229 9.09 -8.70 -33.74
C SER A 229 9.34 -9.29 -32.35
N SER A 230 9.96 -10.47 -32.30
CA SER A 230 10.45 -11.03 -31.04
C SER A 230 11.42 -10.03 -30.38
N PRO A 231 11.26 -9.69 -29.08
CA PRO A 231 12.20 -8.82 -28.37
C PRO A 231 13.64 -9.34 -28.38
N ASP A 232 13.83 -10.65 -28.56
CA ASP A 232 15.14 -11.29 -28.61
C ASP A 232 15.89 -11.04 -29.95
N ALA A 233 15.17 -10.71 -31.04
CA ALA A 233 15.80 -10.39 -32.34
C ALA A 233 16.50 -9.00 -32.36
N SER A 234 16.11 -8.07 -31.47
CA SER A 234 16.71 -6.74 -31.41
C SER A 234 18.03 -6.71 -30.63
N PHE A 235 18.40 -7.79 -29.94
CA PHE A 235 19.68 -7.89 -29.22
C PHE A 235 20.89 -7.98 -30.12
N GLN A 236 20.71 -8.46 -31.37
CA GLN A 236 21.83 -8.71 -32.28
C GLN A 236 22.27 -7.50 -33.16
N THR A 237 21.46 -6.43 -33.26
CA THR A 237 21.77 -5.37 -34.24
C THR A 237 22.17 -4.01 -33.66
N GLY A 238 22.11 -3.81 -32.32
CA GLY A 238 22.50 -2.53 -31.69
C GLY A 238 21.69 -1.29 -32.17
N GLN A 239 20.73 -1.50 -33.03
CA GLN A 239 19.80 -0.48 -33.53
C GLN A 239 18.41 -0.84 -32.98
N GLY A 240 18.02 -0.20 -31.88
CA GLY A 240 16.64 -0.20 -31.46
C GLY A 240 15.76 0.26 -32.64
N PRO A 241 14.54 -0.28 -32.80
CA PRO A 241 13.66 0.22 -33.82
C PRO A 241 13.41 1.71 -33.56
N ASP A 242 13.97 2.58 -34.35
CA ASP A 242 13.46 3.93 -34.53
C ASP A 242 12.00 3.75 -34.93
N ALA A 243 11.09 4.15 -34.04
CA ALA A 243 9.67 4.12 -34.29
C ALA A 243 9.27 5.19 -35.29
N GLY A 244 9.75 4.99 -36.54
CA GLY A 244 9.42 5.71 -37.71
C GLY A 244 8.40 4.95 -38.55
N ARG A 245 7.10 5.30 -38.33
CA ARG A 245 5.99 4.97 -39.24
C ARG A 245 5.52 3.50 -39.30
N ALA A 246 4.88 3.02 -38.24
CA ALA A 246 3.68 2.20 -38.43
C ALA A 246 2.47 3.12 -38.18
N SER A 247 1.48 3.09 -39.09
CA SER A 247 0.27 3.89 -38.98
C SER A 247 -0.48 3.54 -37.67
N ASP A 248 -0.76 4.52 -36.87
CA ASP A 248 -1.22 4.56 -35.46
C ASP A 248 -2.66 4.04 -35.21
N THR A 249 -3.20 3.10 -36.00
CA THR A 249 -4.65 2.80 -35.93
C THR A 249 -5.04 1.40 -35.45
N ASP A 250 -4.10 0.46 -35.17
CA ASP A 250 -4.47 -0.93 -34.84
C ASP A 250 -3.66 -1.61 -33.71
N ALA A 251 -2.80 -0.90 -32.98
CA ALA A 251 -2.07 -1.51 -31.88
C ALA A 251 -2.95 -1.65 -30.63
N GLU A 252 -3.20 -2.89 -30.18
CA GLU A 252 -4.04 -3.17 -29.02
C GLU A 252 -3.37 -2.67 -27.73
N GLN A 253 -4.08 -1.81 -26.99
CA GLN A 253 -3.69 -1.32 -25.68
C GLN A 253 -4.37 -2.14 -24.59
N ILE A 254 -3.61 -2.51 -23.55
CA ILE A 254 -4.08 -3.33 -22.43
C ILE A 254 -3.25 -3.06 -21.18
N ILE A 255 -3.80 -3.40 -20.02
CA ILE A 255 -3.16 -3.26 -18.70
C ILE A 255 -2.66 -1.83 -18.50
N PRO A 256 -3.56 -0.86 -18.28
CA PRO A 256 -3.19 0.50 -17.92
C PRO A 256 -2.26 0.53 -16.70
N PHE A 257 -1.43 1.55 -16.61
CA PHE A 257 -0.51 1.72 -15.48
C PHE A 257 -0.39 3.17 -15.00
N VAL A 258 -0.02 3.30 -13.73
CA VAL A 258 0.45 4.54 -13.12
C VAL A 258 1.81 4.26 -12.48
N VAL A 259 2.84 5.01 -12.89
CA VAL A 259 4.17 4.93 -12.28
C VAL A 259 4.52 6.26 -11.64
N ARG A 260 4.99 6.24 -10.38
CA ARG A 260 5.58 7.41 -9.73
C ARG A 260 7.07 7.21 -9.56
N LEU A 261 7.84 8.21 -9.97
CA LEU A 261 9.29 8.27 -9.83
C LEU A 261 9.62 9.35 -8.80
N TYR A 262 10.30 8.97 -7.72
CA TYR A 262 10.69 9.87 -6.65
C TYR A 262 12.21 10.06 -6.64
N PHE A 263 12.66 11.30 -6.68
CA PHE A 263 14.06 11.70 -6.69
C PHE A 263 14.36 12.65 -5.53
N GLY A 264 15.15 12.18 -4.56
CA GLY A 264 15.66 13.03 -3.48
C GLY A 264 16.88 13.83 -3.93
N ILE A 265 16.98 15.10 -3.54
CA ILE A 265 18.02 16.01 -4.04
C ILE A 265 19.43 15.59 -3.65
N ASP A 266 19.62 15.09 -2.43
CA ASP A 266 20.90 14.66 -1.87
C ASP A 266 21.05 13.13 -1.82
N SER A 267 20.04 12.39 -2.27
CA SER A 267 20.03 10.93 -2.28
C SER A 267 20.46 10.38 -3.63
N GLY A 268 21.29 9.34 -3.61
CA GLY A 268 21.59 8.52 -4.80
C GLY A 268 20.52 7.46 -5.08
N GLN A 269 19.39 7.49 -4.37
CA GLN A 269 18.31 6.54 -4.44
C GLN A 269 17.15 7.07 -5.29
N VAL A 270 16.55 6.19 -6.10
CA VAL A 270 15.31 6.43 -6.84
C VAL A 270 14.25 5.47 -6.33
N ASN A 271 13.15 5.98 -5.79
CA ASN A 271 12.00 5.17 -5.42
C ASN A 271 10.99 5.15 -6.56
N ILE A 272 10.44 3.97 -6.86
CA ILE A 272 9.47 3.75 -7.94
C ILE A 272 8.25 3.08 -7.37
N THR A 273 7.08 3.70 -7.50
CA THR A 273 5.79 3.06 -7.22
C THR A 273 5.13 2.74 -8.55
N HIS A 274 4.85 1.47 -8.80
CA HIS A 274 4.21 0.98 -10.00
C HIS A 274 2.85 0.39 -9.67
N THR A 275 1.81 0.95 -10.24
CA THR A 275 0.42 0.44 -10.18
C THR A 275 0.02 -0.04 -11.56
N PHE A 276 -0.49 -1.26 -11.67
CA PHE A 276 -1.16 -1.71 -12.88
C PHE A 276 -2.64 -1.95 -12.60
N LEU A 277 -3.46 -1.79 -13.64
CA LEU A 277 -4.89 -1.99 -13.59
C LEU A 277 -5.28 -3.07 -14.59
N TYR A 278 -6.25 -3.92 -14.25
CA TYR A 278 -6.67 -4.99 -15.14
C TYR A 278 -7.88 -4.58 -15.98
N ASP A 279 -7.74 -4.65 -17.33
CA ASP A 279 -8.79 -4.37 -18.30
C ASP A 279 -8.95 -5.47 -19.38
N GLY A 280 -8.27 -6.63 -19.17
CA GLY A 280 -8.27 -7.74 -20.12
C GLY A 280 -9.57 -8.53 -20.18
N ASP A 281 -9.73 -9.33 -21.23
CA ASP A 281 -10.76 -10.36 -21.31
C ASP A 281 -10.34 -11.59 -20.51
N VAL A 282 -11.01 -11.88 -19.41
CA VAL A 282 -10.70 -13.00 -18.50
C VAL A 282 -10.65 -14.37 -19.17
N ASN A 283 -11.33 -14.56 -20.31
CA ASN A 283 -11.35 -15.84 -21.04
C ASN A 283 -10.22 -15.94 -22.07
N ARG A 284 -9.57 -14.82 -22.37
CA ARG A 284 -8.55 -14.72 -23.44
C ARG A 284 -7.18 -14.31 -22.89
N ASP A 285 -7.14 -13.31 -22.01
CA ASP A 285 -5.92 -12.61 -21.64
C ASP A 285 -5.44 -13.00 -20.23
N PHE A 286 -4.41 -13.83 -20.15
CA PHE A 286 -3.82 -14.33 -18.91
C PHE A 286 -2.49 -13.63 -18.67
N LEU A 287 -2.25 -13.12 -17.46
CA LEU A 287 -1.02 -12.42 -17.12
C LEU A 287 0.14 -13.40 -16.96
N LYS A 288 1.07 -13.41 -17.90
CA LYS A 288 2.23 -14.30 -17.91
C LYS A 288 3.50 -13.64 -17.36
N GLY A 289 3.69 -12.37 -17.61
CA GLY A 289 4.82 -11.60 -17.11
C GLY A 289 4.52 -10.11 -17.03
N LEU A 290 4.96 -9.45 -15.97
CA LEU A 290 4.87 -8.00 -15.80
C LEU A 290 6.07 -7.51 -15.00
N GLY A 291 6.79 -6.49 -15.50
CA GLY A 291 8.00 -6.02 -14.82
C GLY A 291 8.53 -4.70 -15.34
N ILE A 292 9.64 -4.27 -14.74
CA ILE A 292 10.39 -3.08 -15.13
C ILE A 292 11.80 -3.51 -15.52
N ARG A 293 12.26 -3.12 -16.71
CA ARG A 293 13.59 -3.34 -17.24
C ARG A 293 14.46 -2.10 -17.09
N PHE A 294 15.69 -2.30 -16.66
CA PHE A 294 16.71 -1.27 -16.51
C PHE A 294 17.93 -1.64 -17.36
N TYR A 295 18.26 -0.81 -18.33
CA TYR A 295 19.40 -1.00 -19.21
C TYR A 295 20.60 -0.26 -18.62
N THR A 296 21.70 -0.97 -18.37
CA THR A 296 22.95 -0.41 -17.81
C THR A 296 24.16 -0.83 -18.64
N GLY A 297 25.16 0.02 -18.73
CA GLY A 297 26.43 -0.27 -19.39
C GLY A 297 27.50 -0.65 -18.37
N LEU A 298 27.87 -1.92 -18.31
CA LEU A 298 28.97 -2.38 -17.46
C LEU A 298 30.29 -2.36 -18.22
N ARG A 299 31.37 -1.98 -17.52
CA ARG A 299 32.73 -1.95 -18.09
C ARG A 299 33.60 -3.03 -17.43
N GLY A 300 34.75 -3.26 -18.05
CA GLY A 300 35.70 -4.27 -17.62
C GLY A 300 35.50 -5.61 -18.36
N GLU A 301 36.51 -6.46 -18.27
CA GLU A 301 36.49 -7.81 -18.79
C GLU A 301 35.39 -8.64 -18.12
N SER A 302 34.90 -9.68 -18.76
CA SER A 302 33.78 -10.51 -18.25
C SER A 302 34.07 -11.14 -16.88
N TYR A 303 35.32 -11.37 -16.53
CA TYR A 303 35.69 -11.82 -15.17
C TYR A 303 35.58 -10.74 -14.10
N ASN A 304 35.39 -9.45 -14.47
CA ASN A 304 35.07 -8.32 -13.59
C ASN A 304 33.61 -7.86 -13.64
N ARG A 305 32.75 -8.61 -14.34
CA ARG A 305 31.33 -8.34 -14.38
C ARG A 305 30.60 -9.31 -13.45
N HIS A 306 30.00 -8.80 -12.43
CA HIS A 306 29.47 -9.57 -11.32
C HIS A 306 27.96 -9.42 -11.18
N VAL A 307 27.32 -10.46 -10.65
CA VAL A 307 25.91 -10.46 -10.21
C VAL A 307 25.81 -10.93 -8.75
N LYS A 308 24.90 -10.31 -8.00
CA LYS A 308 24.62 -10.74 -6.63
C LYS A 308 23.12 -10.65 -6.34
N PHE A 309 22.54 -11.70 -5.72
CA PHE A 309 21.15 -11.73 -5.28
C PHE A 309 21.09 -11.87 -3.75
N GLY A 310 20.20 -11.11 -3.09
CA GLY A 310 19.91 -11.28 -1.67
C GLY A 310 19.04 -12.52 -1.44
N THR A 311 19.56 -13.48 -0.67
CA THR A 311 18.89 -14.74 -0.34
C THR A 311 18.38 -14.72 1.11
N ASP A 312 17.74 -15.79 1.56
CA ASP A 312 17.33 -15.97 2.96
C ASP A 312 18.52 -16.03 3.93
N HIS A 313 19.68 -16.53 3.46
CA HIS A 313 20.90 -16.68 4.24
C HIS A 313 22.11 -16.03 3.53
N GLY A 314 22.26 -14.70 3.67
CA GLY A 314 23.32 -13.95 2.98
C GLY A 314 22.99 -13.61 1.55
N SER A 315 23.92 -13.82 0.63
CA SER A 315 23.75 -13.52 -0.78
C SER A 315 24.36 -14.61 -1.68
N PHE A 316 23.76 -14.77 -2.87
CA PHE A 316 24.37 -15.52 -3.98
C PHE A 316 25.20 -14.57 -4.80
N HIS A 317 26.48 -14.90 -5.09
CA HIS A 317 27.43 -14.06 -5.83
C HIS A 317 28.21 -14.88 -6.86
N GLU A 318 28.24 -14.37 -8.10
CA GLU A 318 29.11 -14.92 -9.16
C GLU A 318 29.63 -13.81 -10.10
N ALA A 319 30.75 -14.09 -10.78
CA ALA A 319 31.23 -13.34 -11.93
C ALA A 319 30.73 -13.98 -13.24
N SER A 320 30.60 -13.21 -14.32
CA SER A 320 30.21 -13.73 -15.64
C SER A 320 31.18 -14.82 -16.13
N VAL A 321 32.48 -14.62 -15.92
CA VAL A 321 33.53 -15.63 -16.13
C VAL A 321 34.26 -15.87 -14.83
N LEU A 322 34.23 -17.11 -14.33
CA LEU A 322 34.93 -17.48 -13.12
C LEU A 322 36.38 -17.86 -13.41
N LEU A 323 37.33 -17.16 -12.80
CA LEU A 323 38.75 -17.48 -12.85
C LEU A 323 39.05 -18.65 -11.92
N SER A 324 39.09 -19.86 -12.44
CA SER A 324 39.24 -21.09 -11.65
C SER A 324 40.62 -21.20 -11.00
N SER A 325 40.65 -21.48 -9.71
CA SER A 325 41.87 -21.85 -8.99
C SER A 325 42.51 -23.18 -9.48
N TRP A 326 41.85 -23.93 -10.31
CA TRP A 326 42.33 -25.13 -10.94
C TRP A 326 43.23 -24.85 -12.13
N HIS A 327 43.21 -23.65 -12.66
CA HIS A 327 44.09 -23.25 -13.74
C HIS A 327 45.50 -22.99 -13.17
N PRO A 328 46.53 -23.80 -13.54
CA PRO A 328 47.84 -23.78 -12.85
C PRO A 328 48.61 -22.50 -13.05
N ARG A 329 48.13 -21.59 -13.91
CA ARG A 329 48.82 -20.34 -14.26
C ARG A 329 48.18 -19.08 -13.62
N ILE A 330 47.12 -19.29 -12.84
CA ILE A 330 46.45 -18.19 -12.13
C ILE A 330 46.79 -18.33 -10.63
N PRO A 331 47.39 -17.29 -9.99
CA PRO A 331 47.59 -17.28 -8.57
C PRO A 331 46.29 -17.40 -7.79
N GLN A 332 46.33 -18.15 -6.67
CA GLN A 332 45.14 -18.33 -5.80
C GLN A 332 44.58 -17.01 -5.31
N GLU A 333 45.42 -16.01 -5.10
CA GLU A 333 45.08 -14.66 -4.65
C GLU A 333 44.18 -13.93 -5.63
N ILE A 334 44.40 -14.08 -6.93
CA ILE A 334 43.58 -13.49 -8.00
C ILE A 334 42.17 -14.09 -7.97
N TYR A 335 42.10 -15.40 -7.80
CA TYR A 335 40.81 -16.09 -7.62
C TYR A 335 40.08 -15.63 -6.34
N GLN A 336 40.81 -15.51 -5.20
CA GLN A 336 40.25 -15.05 -3.94
C GLN A 336 39.72 -13.61 -4.04
N ASP A 337 40.42 -12.72 -4.77
CA ASP A 337 39.95 -11.36 -4.97
C ASP A 337 38.64 -11.34 -5.78
N GLN A 338 38.56 -12.11 -6.87
CA GLN A 338 37.37 -12.19 -7.68
C GLN A 338 36.16 -12.68 -6.88
N ILE A 339 36.27 -13.83 -6.17
CA ILE A 339 35.16 -14.37 -5.37
C ILE A 339 34.84 -13.50 -4.14
N GLY A 340 35.80 -12.67 -3.69
CA GLY A 340 35.63 -11.66 -2.66
C GLY A 340 35.00 -10.35 -3.16
N GLY A 341 34.66 -10.26 -4.47
CA GLY A 341 34.02 -9.08 -5.04
C GLY A 341 35.01 -7.91 -5.27
N LYS A 342 36.30 -8.17 -5.44
CA LYS A 342 37.30 -7.18 -5.81
C LYS A 342 37.58 -7.23 -7.30
N ALA A 343 37.87 -6.07 -7.88
CA ALA A 343 38.32 -6.00 -9.26
C ALA A 343 39.65 -6.73 -9.45
N VAL A 344 39.71 -7.60 -10.44
CA VAL A 344 40.95 -8.16 -10.94
C VAL A 344 41.57 -7.12 -11.89
N ALA A 345 42.84 -6.77 -11.63
CA ALA A 345 43.56 -5.76 -12.42
C ALA A 345 43.55 -6.09 -13.92
N GLN A 346 43.42 -5.06 -14.77
CA GLN A 346 43.26 -5.19 -16.21
C GLN A 346 44.52 -4.81 -17.01
N SER A 347 45.58 -4.40 -16.30
CA SER A 347 46.89 -4.15 -16.89
C SER A 347 47.98 -4.95 -16.19
N GLN A 348 49.06 -5.28 -16.92
CA GLN A 348 50.20 -6.00 -16.35
C GLN A 348 50.85 -5.17 -15.23
N GLU A 349 50.98 -3.86 -15.41
CA GLU A 349 51.56 -2.96 -14.42
C GLU A 349 50.78 -2.97 -13.07
N GLU A 350 49.45 -2.98 -13.15
CA GLU A 350 48.58 -3.11 -11.95
C GLU A 350 48.74 -4.48 -11.29
N LEU A 351 48.79 -5.55 -12.06
CA LEU A 351 48.99 -6.90 -11.54
C LEU A 351 50.33 -7.03 -10.84
N ASP A 352 51.42 -6.53 -11.45
CA ASP A 352 52.74 -6.58 -10.89
C ASP A 352 52.80 -5.79 -9.56
N ARG A 353 52.20 -4.61 -9.50
CA ARG A 353 52.06 -3.81 -8.30
C ARG A 353 51.28 -4.53 -7.20
N CYS A 354 50.12 -5.09 -7.53
CA CYS A 354 49.29 -5.83 -6.58
C CYS A 354 50.00 -7.06 -6.01
N MET A 355 50.78 -7.74 -6.84
CA MET A 355 51.55 -8.90 -6.40
C MET A 355 52.76 -8.49 -5.55
N GLU A 356 53.46 -7.40 -5.88
CA GLU A 356 54.56 -6.84 -5.07
C GLU A 356 54.03 -6.38 -3.68
N GLU A 357 52.98 -5.61 -3.62
CA GLU A 357 52.38 -5.15 -2.35
C GLU A 357 52.04 -6.33 -1.39
N ARG A 358 51.62 -7.46 -1.94
CA ARG A 358 51.33 -8.66 -1.16
C ARG A 358 52.55 -9.41 -0.67
N LEU A 359 53.62 -9.42 -1.45
CA LEU A 359 54.92 -10.02 -1.06
C LEU A 359 55.52 -9.27 0.11
N PHE A 360 55.32 -7.96 0.21
CA PHE A 360 55.77 -7.16 1.37
C PHE A 360 54.91 -7.29 2.62
N SER A 361 53.68 -7.82 2.51
CA SER A 361 52.73 -7.98 3.62
C SER A 361 52.82 -9.35 4.33
N THR A 362 53.49 -10.34 3.70
CA THR A 362 53.73 -11.68 4.28
C THR A 362 55.17 -11.82 4.71
N ASP A 363 55.39 -12.01 6.00
CA ASP A 363 56.76 -12.21 6.59
C ASP A 363 57.51 -13.34 5.85
N GLY A 364 58.47 -12.91 5.05
CA GLY A 364 59.71 -13.55 4.75
C GLY A 364 59.72 -15.03 4.33
N ASN A 365 59.04 -15.42 3.26
CA ASN A 365 59.43 -16.66 2.55
C ASN A 365 59.64 -16.35 1.07
N GLU A 366 60.95 -16.18 0.70
CA GLU A 366 61.37 -15.92 -0.66
C GLU A 366 61.16 -17.18 -1.51
N ASN A 367 60.01 -17.28 -2.20
CA ASN A 367 59.93 -18.08 -3.44
C ASN A 367 59.80 -17.07 -4.59
N LYS A 368 60.91 -16.69 -5.18
CA LYS A 368 60.97 -15.98 -6.45
C LYS A 368 60.39 -16.89 -7.54
N PRO A 369 59.38 -16.44 -8.30
CA PRO A 369 59.03 -17.14 -9.52
C PRO A 369 60.14 -16.98 -10.53
N GLY A 370 60.76 -18.05 -10.91
CA GLY A 370 61.83 -18.04 -11.82
C GLY A 370 61.48 -18.84 -13.06
N SER A 371 61.42 -18.20 -14.20
CA SER A 371 62.10 -18.60 -15.44
C SER A 371 61.67 -17.60 -16.53
N GLU A 372 62.59 -17.18 -17.34
CA GLU A 372 62.48 -16.24 -18.47
C GLU A 372 61.57 -16.70 -19.63
N THR A 373 60.73 -17.74 -19.43
CA THR A 373 59.86 -18.33 -20.44
C THR A 373 58.35 -18.35 -20.07
N GLU A 374 57.96 -17.75 -18.90
CA GLU A 374 56.54 -17.67 -18.53
C GLU A 374 55.88 -16.43 -19.17
N LYS A 375 54.70 -16.65 -19.77
CA LYS A 375 53.89 -15.57 -20.32
C LYS A 375 53.54 -14.55 -19.22
N PRO A 376 53.37 -13.27 -19.57
CA PRO A 376 52.87 -12.28 -18.60
C PRO A 376 51.60 -12.75 -17.91
N LEU A 377 51.44 -12.42 -16.63
CA LEU A 377 50.29 -12.87 -15.82
C LEU A 377 48.94 -12.48 -16.44
N LEU A 378 48.89 -11.27 -17.04
CA LEU A 378 47.67 -10.81 -17.75
C LEU A 378 47.30 -11.74 -18.91
N GLU A 379 48.28 -12.17 -19.73
CA GLU A 379 48.04 -13.12 -20.83
C GLU A 379 47.51 -14.47 -20.30
N ASN A 380 48.02 -14.93 -19.15
CA ASN A 380 47.53 -16.16 -18.51
C ASN A 380 46.09 -16.02 -18.02
N ILE A 381 45.71 -14.88 -17.43
CA ILE A 381 44.33 -14.59 -16.99
C ILE A 381 43.39 -14.55 -18.18
N GLN A 382 43.78 -13.82 -19.26
CA GLN A 382 42.97 -13.72 -20.48
C GLN A 382 42.78 -15.09 -21.16
N ALA A 383 43.84 -15.89 -21.24
CA ALA A 383 43.77 -17.24 -21.79
C ALA A 383 42.85 -18.15 -20.95
N ALA A 384 42.97 -18.11 -19.61
CA ALA A 384 42.10 -18.84 -18.74
C ALA A 384 40.64 -18.40 -18.82
N ALA A 385 40.39 -17.09 -18.92
CA ALA A 385 39.05 -16.56 -19.10
C ALA A 385 38.41 -17.00 -20.42
N SER A 386 39.22 -17.09 -21.52
CA SER A 386 38.73 -17.55 -22.82
C SER A 386 38.38 -19.06 -22.85
N ASP A 387 38.97 -19.83 -21.96
CA ASP A 387 38.70 -21.29 -21.83
C ASP A 387 37.47 -21.61 -20.95
N MET A 388 36.96 -20.59 -20.24
CA MET A 388 35.81 -20.75 -19.32
C MET A 388 34.50 -20.31 -19.97
N PRO A 389 33.36 -20.90 -19.57
CA PRO A 389 32.05 -20.42 -20.03
C PRO A 389 31.78 -19.00 -19.51
N SER A 390 31.22 -18.17 -20.38
CA SER A 390 30.76 -16.84 -20.04
C SER A 390 29.25 -16.88 -19.74
N TRP A 391 28.88 -16.66 -18.47
CA TRP A 391 27.50 -16.69 -18.04
C TRP A 391 26.83 -15.34 -18.24
N GLY A 392 25.89 -15.28 -19.21
CA GLY A 392 25.24 -14.05 -19.61
C GLY A 392 23.88 -13.81 -18.94
N ARG A 393 23.22 -14.86 -18.42
CA ARG A 393 21.86 -14.75 -17.88
C ARG A 393 21.70 -15.42 -16.52
N TYR A 394 21.12 -14.69 -15.57
CA TYR A 394 20.81 -15.14 -14.21
C TYR A 394 19.37 -14.78 -13.86
N GLN A 395 18.68 -15.70 -13.20
CA GLN A 395 17.29 -15.49 -12.74
C GLN A 395 17.16 -15.97 -11.30
N LEU A 396 16.54 -15.13 -10.46
CA LEU A 396 15.96 -15.52 -9.17
C LEU A 396 14.44 -15.50 -9.33
N CYS A 397 13.78 -16.60 -9.03
CA CYS A 397 12.33 -16.74 -9.03
C CYS A 397 11.84 -17.17 -7.64
N GLN A 398 11.00 -16.35 -7.03
CA GLN A 398 10.21 -16.70 -5.83
C GLN A 398 8.87 -17.21 -6.32
N ASP A 399 8.68 -18.52 -6.36
CA ASP A 399 7.48 -19.17 -6.91
C ASP A 399 6.40 -19.46 -5.86
N SER A 400 6.76 -19.42 -4.59
CA SER A 400 5.85 -19.51 -3.45
C SER A 400 6.36 -18.67 -2.28
N ASP A 401 5.60 -18.58 -1.20
CA ASP A 401 6.02 -17.90 0.04
C ASP A 401 7.18 -18.59 0.78
N SER A 402 7.55 -19.78 0.38
CA SER A 402 8.51 -20.66 1.05
C SER A 402 9.51 -21.33 0.11
N HIS A 403 9.58 -20.90 -1.16
CA HIS A 403 10.55 -21.42 -2.10
C HIS A 403 10.98 -20.38 -3.12
N PHE A 404 12.30 -20.25 -3.30
CA PHE A 404 12.90 -19.58 -4.45
C PHE A 404 13.99 -20.45 -5.09
N LEU A 405 14.23 -20.18 -6.39
CA LEU A 405 15.26 -20.80 -7.20
C LEU A 405 16.11 -19.73 -7.87
N ILE A 406 17.45 -19.86 -7.78
CA ILE A 406 18.40 -19.12 -8.62
C ILE A 406 18.96 -20.06 -9.68
N ARG A 407 18.94 -19.63 -10.94
CA ARG A 407 19.45 -20.37 -12.08
C ARG A 407 20.21 -19.48 -13.05
N LYS A 408 21.10 -20.06 -13.81
CA LYS A 408 21.92 -19.36 -14.79
C LYS A 408 22.02 -20.09 -16.12
N LYS A 409 22.39 -19.36 -17.18
CA LYS A 409 22.51 -19.87 -18.53
C LYS A 409 23.53 -19.04 -19.31
N ILE A 410 24.23 -19.66 -20.28
CA ILE A 410 25.25 -19.00 -21.08
C ILE A 410 24.60 -18.01 -22.07
N SER A 411 23.67 -18.50 -22.90
CA SER A 411 22.97 -17.72 -23.90
C SER A 411 21.52 -18.21 -24.04
N ASP A 412 20.67 -17.42 -24.71
CA ASP A 412 19.29 -17.81 -24.97
C ASP A 412 19.14 -18.84 -26.10
N GLU A 413 20.14 -18.94 -26.97
CA GLU A 413 20.02 -19.76 -28.18
C GLU A 413 20.31 -21.25 -27.99
N ASN A 414 21.28 -21.62 -27.18
CA ASN A 414 21.88 -22.94 -27.28
C ASN A 414 22.02 -23.72 -25.98
N CYS A 415 21.60 -23.27 -24.83
CA CYS A 415 21.81 -24.03 -23.59
C CYS A 415 20.63 -23.99 -22.65
N CYS A 416 20.52 -25.03 -21.83
CA CYS A 416 19.54 -25.04 -20.74
C CYS A 416 20.01 -24.20 -19.56
N PHE A 417 19.07 -23.86 -18.68
CA PHE A 417 19.39 -23.31 -17.38
C PHE A 417 20.06 -24.36 -16.49
N ILE A 418 20.97 -23.91 -15.65
CA ILE A 418 21.58 -24.65 -14.56
C ILE A 418 21.05 -24.06 -13.25
N ASP A 419 20.49 -24.91 -12.39
CA ASP A 419 20.07 -24.54 -11.07
C ASP A 419 21.30 -24.32 -10.19
N SER A 420 21.37 -23.16 -9.54
CA SER A 420 22.52 -22.73 -8.75
C SER A 420 22.26 -22.73 -7.25
N LEU A 421 21.07 -22.30 -6.83
CA LEU A 421 20.71 -22.23 -5.41
C LEU A 421 19.19 -22.30 -5.23
N HIS A 422 18.76 -22.99 -4.18
CA HIS A 422 17.39 -22.98 -3.67
C HIS A 422 17.36 -22.40 -2.25
N GLY A 423 16.25 -21.80 -1.87
CA GLY A 423 16.02 -21.32 -0.51
C GLY A 423 14.54 -21.06 -0.24
N ASN A 424 14.24 -20.39 0.87
CA ASN A 424 12.85 -20.17 1.29
C ASN A 424 12.31 -18.81 0.83
N ARG A 425 12.82 -17.71 1.41
CA ARG A 425 12.29 -16.33 1.24
C ARG A 425 13.43 -15.40 0.84
N ALA A 426 13.55 -15.13 -0.45
CA ALA A 426 14.56 -14.22 -0.95
C ALA A 426 14.28 -12.77 -0.50
N LYS A 427 15.34 -12.00 -0.27
CA LYS A 427 15.24 -10.60 0.20
C LYS A 427 14.75 -9.63 -0.88
N GLY A 428 14.59 -10.08 -2.13
CA GLY A 428 14.07 -9.27 -3.22
C GLY A 428 15.04 -8.22 -3.73
N THR A 429 16.36 -8.48 -3.64
CA THR A 429 17.41 -7.56 -4.08
C THR A 429 18.35 -8.20 -5.09
N VAL A 430 18.79 -7.42 -6.08
CA VAL A 430 19.79 -7.81 -7.09
C VAL A 430 20.76 -6.67 -7.37
N ALA A 431 22.01 -7.00 -7.52
CA ALA A 431 23.07 -6.11 -7.99
C ALA A 431 23.74 -6.71 -9.24
N ALA A 432 24.05 -5.84 -10.21
CA ALA A 432 24.94 -6.17 -11.31
C ALA A 432 25.94 -5.01 -11.50
N GLY A 433 27.23 -5.35 -11.61
CA GLY A 433 28.28 -4.35 -11.66
C GLY A 433 29.52 -4.79 -12.43
N GLY A 434 30.37 -3.81 -12.72
CA GLY A 434 31.64 -3.93 -13.42
C GLY A 434 32.65 -2.95 -12.84
N THR A 435 33.78 -2.73 -13.56
CA THR A 435 34.84 -1.83 -13.07
C THR A 435 34.42 -0.35 -12.95
N ASN A 436 33.28 0.03 -13.52
CA ASN A 436 32.70 1.37 -13.42
C ASN A 436 31.58 1.45 -12.36
N GLY A 437 31.48 0.46 -11.47
CA GLY A 437 30.35 0.32 -10.55
C GLY A 437 29.13 -0.32 -11.20
N GLY A 438 27.98 -0.22 -10.58
CA GLY A 438 26.79 -0.92 -11.06
C GLY A 438 25.48 -0.36 -10.57
N LEU A 439 24.46 -1.20 -10.73
CA LEU A 439 23.08 -0.92 -10.36
C LEU A 439 22.58 -1.95 -9.34
N LEU A 440 21.92 -1.46 -8.30
CA LEU A 440 21.29 -2.23 -7.21
C LEU A 440 19.80 -1.96 -7.26
N ILE A 441 18.99 -3.02 -7.30
CA ILE A 441 17.53 -2.95 -7.36
C ILE A 441 16.95 -3.79 -6.24
N GLY A 442 15.93 -3.25 -5.55
CA GLY A 442 15.16 -3.94 -4.54
C GLY A 442 13.66 -3.81 -4.78
N LYS A 443 12.90 -4.88 -4.56
CA LYS A 443 11.43 -4.90 -4.58
C LYS A 443 10.91 -5.15 -3.18
N ARG A 444 10.07 -4.25 -2.67
CA ARG A 444 9.38 -4.41 -1.39
C ARG A 444 8.36 -5.54 -1.46
N ASP A 445 8.14 -6.24 -0.36
CA ASP A 445 7.22 -7.37 -0.23
C ASP A 445 7.46 -8.48 -1.29
N PHE A 446 8.74 -8.73 -1.61
CA PHE A 446 9.14 -9.60 -2.73
C PHE A 446 8.58 -11.01 -2.63
N TRP A 447 8.84 -11.69 -1.51
CA TRP A 447 8.40 -13.06 -1.30
C TRP A 447 6.92 -13.13 -0.89
N GLN A 448 6.41 -12.09 -0.20
CA GLN A 448 5.00 -12.01 0.19
C GLN A 448 4.08 -11.94 -1.03
N LYS A 449 4.50 -11.20 -2.06
CA LYS A 449 3.76 -11.02 -3.33
C LYS A 449 4.26 -11.93 -4.44
N TYR A 450 4.53 -13.20 -4.10
CA TYR A 450 4.89 -14.18 -5.12
C TYR A 450 3.75 -14.39 -6.15
N PRO A 451 4.06 -14.85 -7.39
CA PRO A 451 5.37 -15.18 -7.94
C PRO A 451 6.10 -13.93 -8.42
N SER A 452 7.22 -13.63 -7.77
CA SER A 452 8.07 -12.49 -8.10
C SER A 452 9.41 -12.95 -8.67
N GLY A 453 10.11 -12.12 -9.41
CA GLY A 453 11.41 -12.49 -9.97
C GLY A 453 12.37 -11.32 -10.11
N LEU A 454 13.66 -11.66 -10.14
CA LEU A 454 14.76 -10.74 -10.47
C LEU A 454 15.60 -11.41 -11.54
N GLU A 455 15.96 -10.68 -12.59
CA GLU A 455 16.69 -11.23 -13.71
C GLU A 455 17.79 -10.30 -14.17
N VAL A 456 18.94 -10.87 -14.55
CA VAL A 456 20.05 -10.17 -15.18
C VAL A 456 20.35 -10.85 -16.51
N GLN A 457 20.31 -10.10 -17.61
CA GLN A 457 20.61 -10.56 -18.96
C GLN A 457 21.78 -9.77 -19.56
N GLY A 458 22.61 -10.41 -20.38
CA GLY A 458 23.74 -9.77 -21.05
C GLY A 458 24.83 -9.34 -20.06
N LEU A 459 25.04 -10.09 -18.96
CA LEU A 459 26.12 -9.76 -18.02
C LEU A 459 27.50 -9.86 -18.68
N ASP A 460 27.65 -10.71 -19.68
CA ASP A 460 28.83 -10.88 -20.53
C ASP A 460 28.94 -9.85 -21.67
N GLN A 461 27.91 -9.02 -21.87
CA GLN A 461 27.81 -8.06 -22.94
C GLN A 461 28.06 -6.63 -22.44
N ASP A 462 28.31 -5.67 -23.37
CA ASP A 462 28.46 -4.26 -23.03
C ASP A 462 27.20 -3.59 -22.52
N GLN A 463 26.04 -4.15 -22.84
CA GLN A 463 24.75 -3.75 -22.31
C GLN A 463 24.17 -4.88 -21.46
N THR A 464 23.96 -4.60 -20.19
CA THR A 464 23.29 -5.50 -19.24
C THR A 464 21.89 -4.99 -18.98
N VAL A 465 20.92 -5.90 -18.87
CA VAL A 465 19.53 -5.59 -18.53
C VAL A 465 19.17 -6.26 -17.21
N LEU A 466 18.80 -5.45 -16.23
CA LEU A 466 18.21 -5.94 -14.98
C LEU A 466 16.68 -5.82 -15.10
N THR A 467 15.96 -6.91 -14.87
CA THR A 467 14.49 -6.91 -14.84
C THR A 467 14.00 -7.24 -13.44
N CYS A 468 13.20 -6.35 -12.89
CA CYS A 468 12.41 -6.63 -11.69
C CYS A 468 11.01 -7.06 -12.11
N TRP A 469 10.72 -8.35 -11.99
CA TRP A 469 9.43 -8.94 -12.30
C TRP A 469 8.46 -8.78 -11.12
N ILE A 470 7.37 -8.07 -11.34
CA ILE A 470 6.23 -7.99 -10.43
C ILE A 470 5.47 -9.31 -10.46
N TYR A 471 5.28 -9.84 -11.67
CA TYR A 471 4.82 -11.20 -11.94
C TYR A 471 5.83 -11.87 -12.88
N THR A 472 6.49 -12.94 -12.41
CA THR A 472 7.56 -13.57 -13.19
C THR A 472 7.02 -14.48 -14.28
N PRO A 473 7.56 -14.41 -15.53
CA PRO A 473 7.13 -15.29 -16.62
C PRO A 473 7.51 -16.77 -16.42
N THR A 474 8.32 -17.09 -15.42
CA THR A 474 8.63 -18.49 -15.07
C THR A 474 7.48 -19.20 -14.37
N ALA A 475 6.55 -18.45 -13.78
CA ALA A 475 5.33 -18.98 -13.18
C ALA A 475 4.28 -19.33 -14.27
N GLU A 476 3.23 -20.04 -13.88
CA GLU A 476 2.04 -20.20 -14.72
C GLU A 476 1.35 -18.85 -14.95
N ALA A 477 0.70 -18.67 -16.10
CA ALA A 477 -0.04 -17.45 -16.39
C ALA A 477 -1.22 -17.31 -15.41
N TYR A 478 -1.34 -16.12 -14.78
CA TYR A 478 -2.39 -15.86 -13.79
C TYR A 478 -3.76 -15.84 -14.42
N ASP A 479 -4.68 -16.63 -13.85
CA ASP A 479 -6.06 -16.80 -14.30
C ASP A 479 -6.99 -15.93 -13.45
N PHE A 480 -7.57 -14.89 -14.06
CA PHE A 480 -8.50 -13.98 -13.39
C PHE A 480 -9.95 -14.50 -13.29
N ARG A 481 -10.26 -15.63 -13.93
CA ARG A 481 -11.62 -16.19 -13.92
C ARG A 481 -12.01 -16.64 -12.51
N HIS A 482 -13.31 -16.58 -12.26
CA HIS A 482 -13.88 -17.21 -11.06
C HIS A 482 -13.86 -18.74 -11.19
N TYR A 483 -13.86 -19.44 -10.05
CA TYR A 483 -13.81 -20.91 -10.01
C TYR A 483 -15.01 -21.60 -10.66
N THR A 484 -16.19 -20.93 -10.67
CA THR A 484 -17.40 -21.41 -11.33
C THR A 484 -18.07 -20.33 -12.15
N ALA A 485 -18.74 -20.70 -13.24
CA ALA A 485 -19.49 -19.75 -14.08
C ALA A 485 -20.72 -19.16 -13.38
N THR A 486 -21.28 -19.87 -12.40
CA THR A 486 -22.46 -19.44 -11.63
C THR A 486 -22.08 -18.65 -10.37
N GLY A 487 -20.80 -18.63 -10.00
CA GLY A 487 -20.32 -18.03 -8.76
C GLY A 487 -20.89 -18.71 -7.51
N TYR A 488 -20.59 -18.10 -6.36
CA TYR A 488 -21.16 -18.51 -5.08
C TYR A 488 -22.11 -17.43 -4.60
N SER A 489 -23.40 -17.74 -4.55
CA SER A 489 -24.34 -16.82 -3.95
C SER A 489 -24.45 -17.05 -2.46
N GLN A 490 -24.14 -16.03 -1.68
CA GLN A 490 -24.46 -15.99 -0.27
C GLN A 490 -25.52 -15.04 0.06
N THR A 491 -25.88 -14.27 -0.85
CA THR A 491 -26.74 -13.14 -0.70
C THR A 491 -28.05 -13.41 -1.41
N TYR A 492 -28.77 -14.42 -0.87
CA TYR A 492 -30.13 -14.67 -1.38
C TYR A 492 -31.00 -13.40 -1.33
N TYR A 493 -30.66 -12.47 -0.44
CA TYR A 493 -31.34 -11.17 -0.33
C TYR A 493 -30.86 -10.15 -1.39
N GLU A 494 -29.76 -10.41 -2.09
CA GLU A 494 -29.31 -9.58 -3.21
C GLU A 494 -29.55 -10.24 -4.58
N GLY A 495 -30.26 -11.34 -4.58
CA GLY A 495 -30.70 -12.04 -5.79
C GLY A 495 -29.77 -13.08 -6.35
N PHE A 496 -30.31 -13.95 -7.15
CA PHE A 496 -29.68 -15.05 -7.86
C PHE A 496 -29.98 -14.98 -9.35
N PRO A 497 -29.11 -15.55 -10.20
CA PRO A 497 -27.78 -16.08 -9.94
C PRO A 497 -26.76 -14.97 -9.67
N VAL A 498 -25.67 -15.29 -8.97
CA VAL A 498 -24.56 -14.37 -8.80
C VAL A 498 -23.89 -14.13 -10.14
N MET A 499 -24.09 -12.95 -10.67
CA MET A 499 -23.50 -12.47 -11.91
C MET A 499 -22.46 -11.38 -11.56
N GLY A 500 -21.30 -11.36 -12.20
CA GLY A 500 -20.36 -10.23 -12.04
C GLY A 500 -19.11 -10.53 -11.22
N ALA A 501 -18.60 -11.77 -11.27
CA ALA A 501 -17.21 -12.06 -10.92
C ALA A 501 -16.29 -11.41 -11.97
N ASP A 502 -16.17 -10.10 -11.93
CA ASP A 502 -15.51 -9.28 -12.94
C ASP A 502 -14.27 -8.59 -12.33
N PRO A 503 -13.04 -8.92 -12.78
CA PRO A 503 -11.81 -8.27 -12.32
C PRO A 503 -11.50 -6.97 -13.07
N VAL A 504 -12.27 -6.58 -14.09
CA VAL A 504 -11.99 -5.36 -14.87
C VAL A 504 -12.13 -4.13 -13.99
N GLY A 505 -11.04 -3.41 -13.80
CA GLY A 505 -10.97 -2.23 -12.96
C GLY A 505 -10.22 -2.40 -11.64
N ILE A 506 -9.82 -3.63 -11.23
CA ILE A 506 -8.97 -3.83 -10.06
C ILE A 506 -7.52 -3.38 -10.33
N ALA A 507 -6.77 -3.11 -9.27
CA ALA A 507 -5.37 -2.69 -9.37
C ALA A 507 -4.44 -3.50 -8.45
N ASN A 508 -3.13 -3.34 -8.63
CA ASN A 508 -2.11 -3.77 -7.68
C ASN A 508 -0.89 -2.86 -7.76
N THR A 509 -0.45 -2.36 -6.62
CA THR A 509 0.67 -1.44 -6.49
C THR A 509 1.90 -2.13 -5.90
N ASN A 510 3.07 -1.86 -6.48
CA ASN A 510 4.36 -2.41 -6.09
C ASN A 510 5.40 -1.30 -5.95
N THR A 511 6.31 -1.43 -4.98
CA THR A 511 7.36 -0.46 -4.71
C THR A 511 8.73 -1.05 -5.01
N LEU A 512 9.54 -0.32 -5.76
CA LEU A 512 10.92 -0.64 -6.08
C LEU A 512 11.86 0.48 -5.63
N VAL A 513 13.08 0.10 -5.30
CA VAL A 513 14.17 1.03 -4.98
C VAL A 513 15.35 0.74 -5.90
N VAL A 514 15.93 1.79 -6.45
CA VAL A 514 17.08 1.71 -7.36
C VAL A 514 18.20 2.59 -6.80
N GLU A 515 19.40 2.03 -6.66
CA GLU A 515 20.61 2.73 -6.22
C GLU A 515 21.80 2.43 -7.15
N GLY A 516 22.73 3.36 -7.27
CA GLY A 516 24.03 3.11 -7.86
C GLY A 516 25.05 2.75 -6.80
N PHE A 517 26.04 1.94 -7.15
CA PHE A 517 27.18 1.65 -6.27
C PHE A 517 28.52 1.74 -7.04
N ASP A 518 29.58 1.96 -6.29
CA ASP A 518 30.96 1.94 -6.79
C ASP A 518 31.61 0.57 -6.50
N GLY A 519 32.71 0.27 -7.20
CA GLY A 519 33.31 -1.08 -7.17
C GLY A 519 32.60 -2.07 -8.08
N VAL A 520 33.06 -3.31 -8.16
CA VAL A 520 32.52 -4.32 -9.09
C VAL A 520 31.23 -4.94 -8.58
N ILE A 521 31.05 -5.03 -7.26
CA ILE A 521 29.84 -5.59 -6.62
C ILE A 521 29.75 -5.12 -5.16
N PRO A 522 28.56 -4.88 -4.58
CA PRO A 522 28.40 -4.57 -3.17
C PRO A 522 28.85 -5.74 -2.26
N THR A 523 29.35 -5.42 -1.09
CA THR A 523 29.60 -6.39 -0.02
C THR A 523 28.30 -7.03 0.47
N ASP A 524 28.40 -8.14 1.23
CA ASP A 524 27.22 -8.78 1.82
C ASP A 524 26.53 -7.87 2.85
N ASN A 525 27.28 -7.05 3.59
CA ASN A 525 26.71 -6.09 4.53
C ASN A 525 25.92 -4.97 3.81
N GLU A 526 26.47 -4.43 2.73
CA GLU A 526 25.75 -3.42 1.91
C GLU A 526 24.49 -3.98 1.29
N MET A 527 24.52 -5.22 0.78
CA MET A 527 23.32 -5.91 0.29
C MET A 527 22.26 -6.11 1.38
N GLU A 528 22.69 -6.49 2.60
CA GLU A 528 21.79 -6.68 3.75
C GLU A 528 21.17 -5.37 4.22
N ASP A 529 21.99 -4.30 4.31
CA ASP A 529 21.52 -2.97 4.70
C ASP A 529 20.53 -2.41 3.68
N PHE A 530 20.82 -2.59 2.38
CA PHE A 530 19.89 -2.22 1.32
C PHE A 530 18.57 -3.00 1.42
N ALA A 531 18.66 -4.33 1.58
CA ALA A 531 17.47 -5.17 1.71
C ALA A 531 16.60 -4.73 2.90
N ARG A 532 17.20 -4.43 4.06
CA ARG A 532 16.47 -3.95 5.25
C ARG A 532 15.76 -2.62 4.97
N ARG A 533 16.44 -1.65 4.32
CA ARG A 533 15.84 -0.36 3.94
C ARG A 533 14.69 -0.52 2.96
N VAL A 534 14.80 -1.41 1.99
CA VAL A 534 13.73 -1.72 1.01
C VAL A 534 12.54 -2.38 1.68
N GLN A 535 12.75 -3.40 2.52
CA GLN A 535 11.66 -4.18 3.11
C GLN A 535 10.98 -3.46 4.29
N LYS A 536 11.72 -2.72 5.08
CA LYS A 536 11.26 -2.01 6.28
C LYS A 536 11.77 -0.55 6.27
N PRO A 537 11.27 0.30 5.36
CA PRO A 537 11.69 1.71 5.29
C PRO A 537 11.29 2.49 6.54
N ALA A 538 11.94 3.63 6.77
CA ALA A 538 11.67 4.50 7.91
C ALA A 538 10.20 4.98 7.91
N VAL A 539 9.57 4.88 9.08
CA VAL A 539 8.24 5.43 9.38
C VAL A 539 8.33 6.17 10.71
N TYR A 540 7.92 7.43 10.73
CA TYR A 540 7.90 8.26 11.93
C TYR A 540 6.48 8.54 12.38
N VAL A 541 6.20 8.30 13.65
CA VAL A 541 4.86 8.44 14.24
C VAL A 541 4.91 9.16 15.58
N GLY A 542 3.81 9.77 15.97
CA GLY A 542 3.64 10.39 17.29
C GLY A 542 3.28 9.36 18.37
N GLU A 543 3.32 9.83 19.61
CA GLU A 543 2.86 9.03 20.76
C GLU A 543 1.32 8.85 20.71
N PRO A 544 0.77 7.71 21.13
CA PRO A 544 -0.67 7.45 21.18
C PRO A 544 -1.46 8.53 21.89
N GLU A 545 -0.95 9.04 23.01
CA GLU A 545 -1.58 10.09 23.81
C GLU A 545 -1.79 11.38 23.01
N TYR A 546 -0.83 11.73 22.15
CA TYR A 546 -0.94 12.90 21.29
C TYR A 546 -2.06 12.76 20.26
N TYR A 547 -2.13 11.61 19.57
CA TYR A 547 -3.20 11.35 18.60
C TYR A 547 -4.58 11.32 19.26
N HIS A 548 -4.66 10.76 20.46
CA HIS A 548 -5.90 10.70 21.25
C HIS A 548 -6.36 12.10 21.67
N GLU A 549 -5.45 12.94 22.15
CA GLU A 549 -5.75 14.33 22.54
C GLU A 549 -6.33 15.14 21.37
N LYS A 550 -5.76 14.99 20.16
CA LYS A 550 -6.18 15.74 18.96
C LYS A 550 -7.46 15.19 18.30
N ARG A 551 -7.94 14.01 18.67
CA ARG A 551 -9.16 13.37 18.12
C ARG A 551 -9.23 13.35 16.59
N ALA A 552 -8.08 13.22 15.93
CA ALA A 552 -7.96 13.43 14.49
C ALA A 552 -8.75 12.43 13.64
N PHE A 553 -9.01 11.24 14.16
CA PHE A 553 -9.78 10.16 13.54
C PHE A 553 -11.04 9.81 14.35
N GLY A 554 -11.58 10.74 15.12
CA GLY A 554 -12.78 10.52 15.92
C GLY A 554 -12.49 9.99 17.33
N TYR A 555 -13.36 9.13 17.82
CA TYR A 555 -13.35 8.63 19.21
C TYR A 555 -12.72 7.24 19.29
N TRP A 556 -11.80 7.07 20.23
CA TRP A 556 -11.15 5.80 20.56
C TRP A 556 -10.37 5.94 21.88
N SER A 557 -10.17 4.83 22.61
CA SER A 557 -9.54 4.83 23.92
C SER A 557 -8.05 4.56 23.90
N LEU A 558 -7.31 5.13 24.85
CA LEU A 558 -5.97 4.66 25.19
C LEU A 558 -6.03 3.34 26.00
N PRO A 559 -4.98 2.48 25.92
CA PRO A 559 -4.88 1.31 26.79
C PRO A 559 -4.88 1.68 28.26
N ASN A 560 -5.49 0.83 29.10
CA ASN A 560 -5.44 0.95 30.54
C ASN A 560 -5.53 -0.44 31.19
N GLU A 561 -4.68 -0.69 32.18
CA GLU A 561 -4.56 -1.97 32.90
C GLU A 561 -4.62 -1.81 34.41
N GLU A 562 -5.23 -0.73 34.93
CA GLU A 562 -5.30 -0.45 36.36
C GLU A 562 -6.10 -1.52 37.12
N THR A 563 -7.19 -1.98 36.52
CA THR A 563 -8.06 -3.00 37.11
C THR A 563 -7.89 -4.37 36.45
N PRO A 564 -8.22 -5.48 37.15
CA PRO A 564 -8.26 -6.80 36.53
C PRO A 564 -9.20 -6.92 35.33
N VAL A 565 -10.28 -6.14 35.28
CA VAL A 565 -11.23 -6.16 34.18
C VAL A 565 -10.66 -5.41 32.95
N GLU A 566 -10.06 -4.26 33.15
CA GLU A 566 -9.37 -3.53 32.07
C GLU A 566 -8.26 -4.36 31.49
N ARG A 567 -7.41 -4.95 32.33
CA ARG A 567 -6.32 -5.84 31.88
C ARG A 567 -6.87 -7.00 31.03
N TRP A 568 -7.94 -7.62 31.44
CA TRP A 568 -8.59 -8.70 30.67
C TRP A 568 -9.06 -8.20 29.29
N LEU A 569 -9.68 -7.00 29.21
CA LEU A 569 -10.11 -6.42 27.93
C LEU A 569 -8.92 -6.13 27.02
N GLU A 570 -7.83 -5.56 27.56
CA GLU A 570 -6.61 -5.29 26.78
C GLU A 570 -5.94 -6.60 26.32
N GLU A 571 -5.91 -7.64 27.15
CA GLU A 571 -5.43 -8.97 26.75
C GLU A 571 -6.26 -9.57 25.61
N GLN A 572 -7.58 -9.34 25.56
CA GLN A 572 -8.41 -9.80 24.46
C GLN A 572 -8.13 -9.01 23.18
N LEU A 573 -8.02 -7.68 23.26
CA LEU A 573 -7.69 -6.83 22.11
C LEU A 573 -6.32 -7.21 21.50
N ASP A 574 -5.31 -7.42 22.35
CA ASP A 574 -3.97 -7.86 21.93
C ASP A 574 -3.99 -9.29 21.37
N GLY A 575 -4.71 -10.19 22.04
CA GLY A 575 -4.88 -11.58 21.62
C GLY A 575 -5.49 -11.73 20.24
N ALA A 576 -6.42 -10.84 19.86
CA ALA A 576 -7.00 -10.81 18.54
C ALA A 576 -5.96 -10.50 17.45
N VAL A 577 -5.10 -9.49 17.65
CA VAL A 577 -4.02 -9.15 16.70
C VAL A 577 -3.04 -10.31 16.55
N LYS A 578 -2.52 -10.82 17.66
CA LYS A 578 -1.56 -11.95 17.68
C LYS A 578 -2.10 -13.20 17.01
N PHE A 579 -3.40 -13.46 17.17
CA PHE A 579 -4.06 -14.58 16.51
C PHE A 579 -3.98 -14.46 14.98
N TYR A 580 -4.33 -13.29 14.41
CA TYR A 580 -4.28 -13.11 12.95
C TYR A 580 -2.86 -13.10 12.40
N GLU A 581 -1.88 -12.51 13.10
CA GLU A 581 -0.47 -12.61 12.70
C GLU A 581 -0.02 -14.07 12.60
N LYS A 582 -0.38 -14.88 13.59
CA LYS A 582 -0.07 -16.29 13.62
C LYS A 582 -0.80 -17.08 12.52
N GLU A 583 -2.07 -16.78 12.26
CA GLU A 583 -2.87 -17.41 11.21
C GLU A 583 -2.33 -17.09 9.81
N ILE A 584 -1.98 -15.82 9.53
CA ILE A 584 -1.35 -15.42 8.27
C ILE A 584 -0.11 -16.29 8.00
N GLU A 585 0.78 -16.41 9.00
CA GLU A 585 2.01 -17.20 8.85
C GLU A 585 1.74 -18.72 8.80
N THR A 586 0.83 -19.24 9.60
CA THR A 586 0.49 -20.68 9.65
C THR A 586 -0.23 -21.13 8.39
N ARG A 587 -1.15 -20.32 7.88
CA ARG A 587 -2.02 -20.63 6.73
C ARG A 587 -1.47 -20.11 5.40
N ARG A 588 -0.36 -19.37 5.43
CA ARG A 588 0.32 -18.89 4.23
C ARG A 588 -0.56 -17.97 3.36
N TRP A 589 -1.17 -16.94 3.99
CA TRP A 589 -2.01 -15.97 3.27
C TRP A 589 -1.15 -14.96 2.53
N TYR A 590 -0.44 -15.41 1.50
CA TYR A 590 0.49 -14.65 0.68
C TYR A 590 0.17 -14.82 -0.80
N GLY A 591 0.80 -14.04 -1.65
CA GLY A 591 0.63 -14.01 -3.11
C GLY A 591 0.27 -12.64 -3.61
N LEU A 592 0.52 -12.35 -4.90
CA LEU A 592 0.40 -11.02 -5.50
C LEU A 592 -0.97 -10.36 -5.23
N PHE A 593 -2.06 -11.13 -5.33
CA PHE A 593 -3.43 -10.65 -5.13
C PHE A 593 -4.05 -11.06 -3.78
N ASN A 594 -3.31 -11.76 -2.90
CA ASN A 594 -3.83 -12.23 -1.62
C ASN A 594 -3.16 -11.54 -0.42
N TYR A 595 -1.88 -11.12 -0.58
CA TYR A 595 -1.12 -10.53 0.51
C TYR A 595 -1.78 -9.26 1.04
N GLY A 596 -2.04 -9.25 2.35
CA GLY A 596 -2.69 -8.16 3.09
C GLY A 596 -4.13 -8.47 3.50
N ASP A 597 -4.84 -9.38 2.82
CA ASP A 597 -6.18 -9.80 3.27
C ASP A 597 -6.12 -10.98 4.26
N ILE A 598 -7.17 -11.15 5.00
CA ILE A 598 -7.38 -12.22 5.99
C ILE A 598 -8.65 -13.00 5.68
N MET A 599 -8.83 -14.19 6.29
CA MET A 599 -9.99 -15.02 6.02
C MET A 599 -11.19 -14.63 6.89
N HIS A 600 -12.39 -14.92 6.40
CA HIS A 600 -13.65 -14.50 7.00
C HIS A 600 -14.16 -15.47 8.07
N THR A 601 -14.30 -16.77 7.77
CA THR A 601 -14.94 -17.74 8.65
C THR A 601 -14.13 -19.04 8.78
N TYR A 602 -13.89 -19.45 10.01
CA TYR A 602 -13.27 -20.72 10.34
C TYR A 602 -14.31 -21.86 10.39
N ASP A 603 -13.91 -23.07 10.02
CA ASP A 603 -14.69 -24.29 10.10
C ASP A 603 -14.02 -25.27 11.07
N SER A 604 -14.50 -25.29 12.31
CA SER A 604 -13.96 -26.13 13.38
C SER A 604 -14.10 -27.63 13.14
N ALA A 605 -15.07 -28.05 12.31
CA ALA A 605 -15.24 -29.45 11.97
C ALA A 605 -14.17 -29.96 11.00
N ARG A 606 -13.63 -29.08 10.17
CA ARG A 606 -12.57 -29.38 9.20
C ARG A 606 -11.19 -28.87 9.66
N HIS A 607 -11.09 -28.12 10.73
CA HIS A 607 -9.89 -27.46 11.23
C HIS A 607 -9.21 -26.57 10.19
N CYS A 608 -10.01 -25.85 9.38
CA CYS A 608 -9.54 -24.95 8.35
C CYS A 608 -10.52 -23.80 8.09
N TRP A 609 -10.03 -22.74 7.41
CA TRP A 609 -10.88 -21.68 6.93
C TRP A 609 -11.72 -22.10 5.71
N LYS A 610 -12.85 -21.46 5.49
CA LYS A 610 -13.79 -21.77 4.39
C LYS A 610 -13.31 -21.16 3.07
N TYR A 611 -12.16 -21.60 2.55
CA TYR A 611 -11.52 -21.04 1.35
C TYR A 611 -12.40 -21.12 0.09
N GLU A 612 -13.23 -22.14 -0.02
CA GLU A 612 -14.02 -22.48 -1.20
C GLU A 612 -15.46 -21.99 -1.16
N MET A 613 -15.89 -21.34 -0.06
CA MET A 613 -17.24 -20.85 0.10
C MET A 613 -17.31 -19.35 -0.16
N GLY A 614 -18.02 -18.97 -1.23
CA GLY A 614 -18.33 -17.57 -1.49
C GLY A 614 -18.97 -16.89 -0.26
N GLY A 615 -18.49 -15.64 0.09
CA GLY A 615 -18.90 -14.87 1.26
C GLY A 615 -18.49 -15.41 2.62
N TYR A 616 -17.64 -16.45 2.69
CA TYR A 616 -17.02 -16.96 3.90
C TYR A 616 -15.50 -17.09 3.77
N ALA A 617 -14.95 -16.78 2.56
CA ALA A 617 -13.53 -16.94 2.25
C ALA A 617 -12.74 -15.67 2.62
N TRP A 618 -12.26 -14.91 1.62
CA TRP A 618 -11.49 -13.69 1.86
C TRP A 618 -12.35 -12.59 2.49
N LYS A 619 -11.79 -11.85 3.46
CA LYS A 619 -12.56 -10.95 4.32
C LYS A 619 -12.78 -9.56 3.74
N ASN A 620 -11.76 -8.93 3.16
CA ASN A 620 -11.70 -7.51 2.78
C ASN A 620 -12.11 -6.51 3.89
N THR A 621 -12.70 -5.37 3.53
CA THR A 621 -13.10 -4.31 4.47
C THR A 621 -14.46 -4.54 5.13
N GLU A 622 -15.22 -5.58 4.74
CA GLU A 622 -16.58 -5.77 5.28
C GLU A 622 -16.57 -6.00 6.79
N LEU A 623 -17.50 -5.36 7.50
CA LEU A 623 -17.52 -5.24 8.95
C LEU A 623 -16.23 -4.66 9.56
N VAL A 624 -15.49 -3.90 8.76
CA VAL A 624 -14.47 -2.92 9.10
C VAL A 624 -13.25 -3.40 9.91
N PRO A 625 -12.63 -4.54 9.54
CA PRO A 625 -11.40 -4.98 10.19
C PRO A 625 -10.26 -3.96 10.05
N THR A 626 -10.22 -3.22 8.94
CA THR A 626 -9.26 -2.14 8.71
C THR A 626 -9.35 -1.04 9.77
N LEU A 627 -10.57 -0.60 10.12
CA LEU A 627 -10.77 0.42 11.17
C LEU A 627 -10.31 -0.09 12.54
N TRP A 628 -10.64 -1.34 12.88
CA TRP A 628 -10.16 -1.95 14.11
C TRP A 628 -8.62 -1.97 14.17
N LEU A 629 -7.93 -2.42 13.12
CA LEU A 629 -6.47 -2.49 13.09
C LEU A 629 -5.82 -1.10 13.20
N TRP A 630 -6.36 -0.08 12.50
CA TRP A 630 -5.83 1.28 12.60
C TRP A 630 -6.05 1.88 13.99
N LEU A 631 -7.20 1.65 14.63
CA LEU A 631 -7.41 2.11 16.01
C LEU A 631 -6.52 1.35 17.00
N MET A 632 -6.28 0.05 16.81
CA MET A 632 -5.28 -0.70 17.58
C MET A 632 -3.88 -0.11 17.44
N PHE A 633 -3.48 0.27 16.22
CA PHE A 633 -2.22 0.95 16.00
C PHE A 633 -2.17 2.31 16.73
N LEU A 634 -3.16 3.18 16.52
CA LEU A 634 -3.17 4.51 17.14
C LEU A 634 -3.11 4.48 18.66
N ARG A 635 -3.74 3.49 19.28
CA ARG A 635 -3.78 3.36 20.74
C ARG A 635 -2.55 2.70 21.35
N THR A 636 -1.74 1.97 20.55
CA THR A 636 -0.59 1.20 21.04
C THR A 636 0.76 1.63 20.49
N GLY A 637 0.80 2.28 19.33
CA GLY A 637 2.03 2.67 18.63
C GLY A 637 2.85 1.49 18.09
N ARG A 638 2.34 0.25 18.13
CA ARG A 638 3.08 -0.99 17.82
C ARG A 638 3.35 -1.18 16.35
N GLU A 639 4.59 -1.56 16.00
CA GLU A 639 5.05 -1.80 14.63
C GLU A 639 4.37 -3.02 13.98
N ASP A 640 4.16 -4.11 14.72
CA ASP A 640 3.49 -5.31 14.24
C ASP A 640 2.04 -4.99 13.79
N VAL A 641 1.30 -4.25 14.61
CA VAL A 641 -0.06 -3.78 14.29
C VAL A 641 -0.05 -2.85 13.07
N PHE A 642 0.91 -1.91 13.00
CA PHE A 642 1.06 -1.03 11.83
C PHE A 642 1.31 -1.82 10.55
N SER A 643 2.23 -2.79 10.60
CA SER A 643 2.58 -3.62 9.43
C SER A 643 1.38 -4.43 8.94
N LEU A 644 0.56 -4.98 9.84
CA LEU A 644 -0.67 -5.69 9.49
C LEU A 644 -1.72 -4.74 8.88
N ALA A 645 -1.93 -3.57 9.50
CA ALA A 645 -2.86 -2.56 9.01
C ALA A 645 -2.42 -1.98 7.67
N GLU A 646 -1.11 -1.73 7.47
CA GLU A 646 -0.53 -1.28 6.20
C GLU A 646 -0.77 -2.30 5.08
N ALA A 647 -0.46 -3.58 5.33
CA ALA A 647 -0.64 -4.64 4.34
C ALA A 647 -2.13 -4.77 3.94
N MET A 648 -3.04 -4.74 4.91
CA MET A 648 -4.48 -4.80 4.64
C MET A 648 -4.97 -3.55 3.91
N CYS A 649 -4.51 -2.36 4.29
CA CYS A 649 -4.85 -1.12 3.60
C CYS A 649 -4.41 -1.17 2.13
N ARG A 650 -3.16 -1.56 1.85
CA ARG A 650 -2.64 -1.69 0.47
C ARG A 650 -3.41 -2.71 -0.35
N HIS A 651 -3.80 -3.84 0.23
CA HIS A 651 -4.62 -4.83 -0.45
C HIS A 651 -6.03 -4.30 -0.75
N CYS A 652 -6.75 -3.88 0.29
CA CYS A 652 -8.16 -3.52 0.18
C CYS A 652 -8.39 -2.24 -0.64
N SER A 653 -7.40 -1.32 -0.70
CA SER A 653 -7.50 -0.13 -1.52
C SER A 653 -7.24 -0.35 -3.01
N GLU A 654 -6.74 -1.52 -3.39
CA GLU A 654 -6.32 -1.83 -4.76
C GLU A 654 -7.10 -3.01 -5.35
N VAL A 655 -7.07 -4.18 -4.70
CA VAL A 655 -7.61 -5.43 -5.24
C VAL A 655 -9.12 -5.53 -5.07
N ASP A 656 -9.65 -4.99 -3.98
CA ASP A 656 -11.09 -5.08 -3.65
C ASP A 656 -11.91 -3.93 -4.25
N ILE A 657 -11.25 -2.89 -4.80
CA ILE A 657 -11.88 -1.67 -5.35
C ILE A 657 -11.79 -1.67 -6.88
N TYR A 658 -12.77 -1.04 -7.51
CA TYR A 658 -12.79 -0.79 -8.95
C TYR A 658 -12.37 0.65 -9.26
N HIS A 659 -11.21 0.80 -9.90
CA HIS A 659 -10.58 2.10 -10.19
C HIS A 659 -11.11 2.75 -11.48
N PHE A 660 -11.72 1.95 -12.35
CA PHE A 660 -12.37 2.42 -13.59
C PHE A 660 -13.50 1.48 -14.02
N GLY A 661 -14.17 1.83 -15.11
CA GLY A 661 -15.20 1.02 -15.70
C GLY A 661 -16.55 1.13 -14.99
N LYS A 662 -17.41 0.14 -15.19
CA LYS A 662 -18.81 0.11 -14.74
C LYS A 662 -18.98 0.27 -13.22
N TYR A 663 -18.05 -0.27 -12.46
CA TYR A 663 -18.11 -0.30 -10.99
C TYR A 663 -17.16 0.71 -10.32
N LYS A 664 -16.63 1.69 -11.06
CA LYS A 664 -15.70 2.69 -10.51
C LYS A 664 -16.24 3.28 -9.21
N GLY A 665 -15.39 3.30 -8.17
CA GLY A 665 -15.72 3.81 -6.84
C GLY A 665 -16.51 2.85 -5.95
N LEU A 666 -16.79 1.63 -6.43
CA LEU A 666 -17.37 0.55 -5.62
C LEU A 666 -16.32 -0.52 -5.36
N GLY A 667 -16.52 -1.32 -4.31
CA GLY A 667 -15.69 -2.48 -4.03
C GLY A 667 -16.49 -3.78 -4.09
N SER A 668 -15.80 -4.90 -4.33
CA SER A 668 -16.39 -6.23 -4.33
C SER A 668 -16.54 -6.76 -2.91
N ARG A 669 -17.73 -7.19 -2.53
CA ARG A 669 -17.93 -7.90 -1.27
C ARG A 669 -17.08 -9.18 -1.22
N HIS A 670 -16.73 -9.63 -0.03
CA HIS A 670 -15.91 -10.82 0.23
C HIS A 670 -16.37 -12.09 -0.50
N ASN A 671 -15.42 -12.85 -1.07
CA ASN A 671 -15.67 -14.09 -1.80
C ASN A 671 -14.42 -14.96 -1.90
N VAL A 672 -14.49 -16.11 -2.61
CA VAL A 672 -13.33 -17.00 -2.89
C VAL A 672 -12.30 -16.37 -3.83
N ARG A 673 -12.72 -15.46 -4.68
CA ARG A 673 -11.90 -14.48 -5.40
C ARG A 673 -12.28 -13.11 -4.91
N HIS A 674 -11.31 -12.21 -4.72
CA HIS A 674 -11.55 -10.87 -4.19
C HIS A 674 -12.62 -10.11 -4.99
N TRP A 675 -12.65 -10.27 -6.32
CA TRP A 675 -13.65 -9.69 -7.24
C TRP A 675 -14.84 -10.59 -7.55
N GLY A 676 -14.99 -11.72 -6.83
CA GLY A 676 -15.94 -12.80 -7.19
C GLY A 676 -17.39 -12.55 -6.86
N CYS A 677 -17.72 -11.59 -6.01
CA CYS A 677 -19.09 -11.32 -5.56
C CYS A 677 -19.86 -10.43 -6.55
N SER A 678 -21.16 -10.72 -6.74
CA SER A 678 -22.07 -9.84 -7.49
C SER A 678 -22.39 -8.53 -6.78
N CYS A 679 -22.18 -8.47 -5.45
CA CYS A 679 -22.37 -7.27 -4.65
C CYS A 679 -21.18 -6.34 -4.82
N LYS A 680 -21.41 -5.28 -5.61
CA LYS A 680 -20.45 -4.18 -5.77
C LYS A 680 -21.01 -2.99 -5.01
N GLU A 681 -20.29 -2.54 -3.96
CA GLU A 681 -20.87 -1.67 -2.96
C GLU A 681 -19.89 -0.59 -2.49
N ALA A 682 -20.40 0.61 -2.20
CA ALA A 682 -19.62 1.74 -1.74
C ALA A 682 -18.90 1.44 -0.39
N ARG A 683 -19.53 0.68 0.51
CA ARG A 683 -18.97 0.37 1.84
C ARG A 683 -17.64 -0.38 1.80
N ILE A 684 -17.36 -1.13 0.74
CA ILE A 684 -16.10 -1.84 0.57
C ILE A 684 -14.99 -0.86 0.15
N ALA A 685 -15.33 0.17 -0.63
CA ALA A 685 -14.40 1.17 -1.15
C ALA A 685 -14.28 2.44 -0.27
N MET A 686 -14.95 2.49 0.86
CA MET A 686 -15.04 3.66 1.74
C MET A 686 -13.65 4.24 2.07
N ALA A 687 -13.43 5.53 1.79
CA ALA A 687 -12.16 6.22 2.05
C ALA A 687 -11.70 6.13 3.53
N GLY A 688 -12.66 6.03 4.47
CA GLY A 688 -12.40 5.83 5.88
C GLY A 688 -11.51 4.63 6.21
N HIS A 689 -11.46 3.59 5.35
CA HIS A 689 -10.59 2.43 5.54
C HIS A 689 -9.11 2.73 5.31
N HIS A 690 -8.78 3.77 4.48
CA HIS A 690 -7.46 3.99 3.92
C HIS A 690 -6.83 5.31 4.36
N ARG A 691 -7.62 6.29 4.80
CA ARG A 691 -7.14 7.64 5.14
C ARG A 691 -6.13 7.68 6.30
N TYR A 692 -6.15 6.71 7.22
CA TYR A 692 -5.17 6.59 8.30
C TYR A 692 -3.75 6.46 7.74
N TYR A 693 -3.57 5.52 6.81
CA TYR A 693 -2.27 5.30 6.17
C TYR A 693 -1.81 6.54 5.39
N TYR A 694 -2.73 7.18 4.67
CA TYR A 694 -2.44 8.42 3.95
C TYR A 694 -1.97 9.56 4.86
N TYR A 695 -2.70 9.82 5.94
CA TYR A 695 -2.34 10.92 6.84
C TYR A 695 -1.08 10.63 7.66
N LEU A 696 -0.78 9.37 7.96
CA LEU A 696 0.43 8.98 8.69
C LEU A 696 1.68 8.99 7.81
N THR A 697 1.57 8.69 6.51
CA THR A 697 2.72 8.43 5.62
C THR A 697 2.81 9.34 4.40
N GLY A 698 1.76 10.05 4.06
CA GLY A 698 1.69 10.88 2.85
C GLY A 698 1.68 10.10 1.53
N GLU A 699 1.25 8.81 1.54
CA GLU A 699 1.25 7.93 0.37
C GLU A 699 0.39 8.48 -0.78
N ARG A 700 1.04 8.87 -1.88
CA ARG A 700 0.41 9.54 -3.03
C ARG A 700 -0.59 8.68 -3.80
N ARG A 701 -0.43 7.35 -3.83
CA ARG A 701 -1.38 6.46 -4.51
C ARG A 701 -2.78 6.57 -3.90
N LEU A 702 -2.88 6.79 -2.59
CA LEU A 702 -4.16 6.96 -1.92
C LEU A 702 -4.88 8.25 -2.32
N GLU A 703 -4.16 9.30 -2.76
CA GLU A 703 -4.79 10.51 -3.32
C GLU A 703 -5.59 10.17 -4.59
N ASP A 704 -5.02 9.34 -5.49
CA ASP A 704 -5.74 8.88 -6.68
C ASP A 704 -7.01 8.11 -6.28
N ILE A 705 -6.91 7.21 -5.30
CA ILE A 705 -8.03 6.40 -4.84
C ILE A 705 -9.13 7.25 -4.23
N PHE A 706 -8.80 8.25 -3.39
CA PHE A 706 -9.79 9.19 -2.85
C PHE A 706 -10.47 10.01 -3.96
N ASP A 707 -9.74 10.36 -5.01
CA ASP A 707 -10.33 11.03 -6.18
C ASP A 707 -11.17 10.10 -7.06
N GLU A 708 -10.94 8.79 -7.02
CA GLU A 708 -11.74 7.77 -7.71
C GLU A 708 -13.07 7.49 -6.98
N VAL A 709 -13.08 7.49 -5.62
CA VAL A 709 -14.25 7.15 -4.80
C VAL A 709 -15.12 8.36 -4.40
N LYS A 710 -14.61 9.60 -4.47
CA LYS A 710 -15.34 10.81 -4.05
C LYS A 710 -16.71 11.01 -4.71
N ASP A 711 -16.92 10.45 -5.89
CA ASP A 711 -18.16 10.51 -6.65
C ASP A 711 -18.75 9.09 -6.87
N ALA A 712 -18.51 8.17 -5.92
CA ALA A 712 -18.98 6.78 -6.00
C ALA A 712 -20.50 6.66 -6.10
N GLU A 713 -21.25 7.68 -5.68
CA GLU A 713 -22.70 7.75 -5.85
C GLU A 713 -23.14 7.69 -7.31
N GLN A 714 -22.29 8.07 -8.27
CA GLN A 714 -22.62 7.98 -9.70
C GLN A 714 -22.76 6.52 -10.17
N ALA A 715 -22.01 5.59 -9.58
CA ALA A 715 -22.14 4.17 -9.91
C ALA A 715 -23.48 3.57 -9.45
N LEU A 716 -24.16 4.19 -8.49
CA LEU A 716 -25.44 3.73 -7.98
C LEU A 716 -26.59 3.90 -8.97
N TYR A 717 -26.45 4.73 -10.02
CA TYR A 717 -27.44 4.81 -11.10
C TYR A 717 -27.63 3.47 -11.83
N GLU A 718 -26.52 2.74 -12.03
CA GLU A 718 -26.54 1.45 -12.71
C GLU A 718 -26.58 0.28 -11.72
N THR A 719 -25.95 0.45 -10.54
CA THR A 719 -25.79 -0.57 -9.52
C THR A 719 -26.58 -0.19 -8.26
N ASP A 720 -27.90 -0.11 -8.38
CA ASP A 720 -28.81 0.23 -7.27
C ASP A 720 -28.69 -0.81 -6.15
N PRO A 721 -28.39 -0.41 -4.89
CA PRO A 721 -28.29 -1.31 -3.74
C PRO A 721 -29.55 -2.11 -3.44
N LEU A 722 -30.74 -1.58 -3.79
CA LEU A 722 -32.02 -2.24 -3.56
C LEU A 722 -32.68 -2.79 -4.85
N ARG A 723 -31.93 -2.94 -5.95
CA ARG A 723 -32.40 -3.37 -7.27
C ARG A 723 -33.27 -4.64 -7.30
N PHE A 724 -33.12 -5.52 -6.31
CA PHE A 724 -33.88 -6.76 -6.20
C PHE A 724 -35.12 -6.65 -5.32
N PHE A 725 -35.26 -5.55 -4.58
CA PHE A 725 -36.34 -5.32 -3.59
C PHE A 725 -37.28 -4.18 -4.00
N SER A 726 -36.97 -3.45 -5.08
CA SER A 726 -37.69 -2.28 -5.49
C SER A 726 -38.05 -2.36 -6.97
N ASN A 727 -39.26 -1.89 -7.33
CA ASN A 727 -39.67 -1.73 -8.72
C ASN A 727 -39.31 -0.32 -9.20
N LYS A 728 -38.47 -0.21 -10.23
CA LYS A 728 -38.04 1.09 -10.79
C LYS A 728 -39.22 1.98 -11.24
N GLU A 729 -40.34 1.39 -11.65
CA GLU A 729 -41.55 2.13 -12.09
C GLU A 729 -42.26 2.85 -10.92
N GLU A 730 -42.04 2.41 -9.69
CA GLU A 730 -42.63 2.98 -8.48
C GLU A 730 -41.74 4.02 -7.79
N MET A 731 -40.50 4.18 -8.27
CA MET A 731 -39.52 5.08 -7.69
C MET A 731 -39.72 6.52 -8.13
N THR A 732 -39.42 7.45 -7.23
CA THR A 732 -39.39 8.91 -7.51
C THR A 732 -37.98 9.45 -7.63
N SER A 733 -36.99 8.75 -7.09
CA SER A 733 -35.58 9.08 -7.23
C SER A 733 -34.89 8.02 -8.10
N PRO A 734 -33.73 8.33 -8.70
CA PRO A 734 -33.07 7.45 -9.67
C PRO A 734 -32.56 6.11 -9.10
N THR A 735 -32.20 6.09 -7.81
CA THR A 735 -31.60 4.94 -7.12
C THR A 735 -31.96 4.90 -5.65
N HIS A 736 -31.29 4.04 -4.89
CA HIS A 736 -31.40 3.95 -3.43
C HIS A 736 -30.02 4.17 -2.76
N ALA A 737 -30.10 4.54 -1.46
CA ALA A 737 -28.95 4.49 -0.55
C ALA A 737 -29.46 4.14 0.85
N ARG A 738 -29.00 3.02 1.40
CA ARG A 738 -29.29 2.67 2.79
C ARG A 738 -28.49 3.58 3.73
N SER A 739 -29.11 4.13 4.76
CA SER A 739 -28.48 5.13 5.64
C SER A 739 -27.20 4.62 6.33
N GLY A 740 -27.09 3.33 6.59
CA GLY A 740 -25.91 2.69 7.16
C GLY A 740 -24.85 2.36 6.14
N PRO A 741 -25.02 1.26 5.37
CA PRO A 741 -23.92 0.76 4.53
C PRO A 741 -23.59 1.64 3.31
N ASP A 742 -24.59 2.31 2.73
CA ASP A 742 -24.37 3.06 1.49
C ASP A 742 -24.10 4.55 1.77
N TRP A 743 -25.08 5.26 2.37
CA TRP A 743 -24.94 6.69 2.62
C TRP A 743 -23.77 7.02 3.55
N SER A 744 -23.56 6.22 4.64
CA SER A 744 -22.41 6.49 5.53
C SER A 744 -21.07 6.28 4.84
N SER A 745 -20.98 5.38 3.86
CA SER A 745 -19.78 5.21 3.05
C SER A 745 -19.54 6.40 2.15
N LEU A 746 -20.59 6.88 1.45
CA LEU A 746 -20.51 8.12 0.67
C LEU A 746 -20.14 9.33 1.56
N VAL A 747 -20.70 9.41 2.77
CA VAL A 747 -20.31 10.46 3.74
C VAL A 747 -18.84 10.37 4.11
N SER A 748 -18.29 9.18 4.31
CA SER A 748 -16.86 9.00 4.58
C SER A 748 -15.99 9.48 3.41
N ASP A 749 -16.41 9.21 2.17
CA ASP A 749 -15.73 9.65 0.96
C ASP A 749 -15.79 11.17 0.82
N TRP A 750 -16.99 11.76 0.99
CA TRP A 750 -17.21 13.20 0.94
C TRP A 750 -16.50 13.92 2.10
N MET A 751 -16.49 13.36 3.29
CA MET A 751 -15.78 13.91 4.46
C MET A 751 -14.28 13.95 4.20
N THR A 752 -13.72 12.86 3.67
CA THR A 752 -12.29 12.79 3.30
C THR A 752 -11.95 13.81 2.21
N GLN A 753 -12.79 13.96 1.20
CA GLN A 753 -12.57 14.95 0.14
C GLN A 753 -12.75 16.40 0.65
N TRP A 754 -13.73 16.66 1.50
CA TRP A 754 -13.93 17.96 2.14
C TRP A 754 -12.71 18.37 2.97
N GLU A 755 -12.22 17.48 3.84
CA GLU A 755 -11.04 17.80 4.67
C GLU A 755 -9.76 17.95 3.83
N ARG A 756 -9.57 17.18 2.75
CA ARG A 756 -8.40 17.29 1.88
C ARG A 756 -8.37 18.59 1.06
N THR A 757 -9.51 19.06 0.59
CA THR A 757 -9.59 20.14 -0.39
C THR A 757 -10.25 21.43 0.13
N GLY A 758 -11.00 21.34 1.22
CA GLY A 758 -11.86 22.44 1.69
C GLY A 758 -13.11 22.68 0.82
N ASP A 759 -13.39 21.81 -0.18
CA ASP A 759 -14.52 21.99 -1.09
C ASP A 759 -15.87 21.83 -0.37
N LYS A 760 -16.59 22.93 -0.24
CA LYS A 760 -17.90 23.01 0.43
C LYS A 760 -19.03 22.25 -0.28
N THR A 761 -18.81 21.79 -1.50
CA THR A 761 -19.77 20.92 -2.21
C THR A 761 -19.98 19.62 -1.44
N TYR A 762 -18.91 19.04 -0.91
CA TYR A 762 -18.99 17.79 -0.13
C TYR A 762 -19.62 18.00 1.24
N GLU A 763 -19.31 19.10 1.93
CA GLU A 763 -20.02 19.47 3.16
C GLU A 763 -21.54 19.61 2.90
N LYS A 764 -21.93 20.25 1.81
CA LYS A 764 -23.34 20.41 1.43
C LYS A 764 -24.02 19.06 1.20
N LYS A 765 -23.39 18.13 0.47
CA LYS A 765 -23.92 16.74 0.28
C LYS A 765 -24.17 16.06 1.64
N ILE A 766 -23.21 16.13 2.57
CA ILE A 766 -23.33 15.57 3.92
C ILE A 766 -24.53 16.16 4.65
N ARG A 767 -24.61 17.51 4.73
CA ARG A 767 -25.68 18.22 5.44
C ARG A 767 -27.05 17.94 4.83
N THR A 768 -27.16 17.80 3.52
CA THR A 768 -28.41 17.44 2.84
C THR A 768 -28.96 16.10 3.35
N GLY A 769 -28.13 15.04 3.35
CA GLY A 769 -28.57 13.75 3.85
C GLY A 769 -28.83 13.74 5.36
N VAL A 770 -28.07 14.50 6.17
CA VAL A 770 -28.32 14.67 7.60
C VAL A 770 -29.72 15.27 7.84
N GLU A 771 -30.08 16.32 7.11
CA GLU A 771 -31.41 16.95 7.24
C GLU A 771 -32.53 16.01 6.78
N ASP A 772 -32.34 15.26 5.70
CA ASP A 772 -33.35 14.31 5.23
C ASP A 772 -33.60 13.19 6.25
N ILE A 773 -32.53 12.68 6.89
CA ILE A 773 -32.65 11.66 7.96
C ILE A 773 -33.35 12.25 9.19
N LYS A 774 -33.06 13.49 9.59
CA LYS A 774 -33.76 14.18 10.69
C LYS A 774 -35.28 14.30 10.45
N ASN A 775 -35.66 14.45 9.19
CA ASN A 775 -37.07 14.58 8.75
C ASN A 775 -37.77 13.23 8.56
N ALA A 776 -37.10 12.09 8.66
CA ALA A 776 -37.72 10.77 8.64
C ALA A 776 -38.58 10.55 9.92
N PRO A 777 -39.66 9.76 9.87
CA PRO A 777 -40.65 9.67 10.96
C PRO A 777 -40.07 9.37 12.33
N LEU A 778 -39.08 8.49 12.41
CA LEU A 778 -38.35 8.14 13.64
C LEU A 778 -36.86 8.41 13.48
N LYS A 779 -36.47 9.34 12.57
CA LYS A 779 -35.08 9.68 12.29
C LYS A 779 -34.28 8.42 11.94
N LEU A 780 -33.13 8.17 12.54
CA LEU A 780 -32.32 6.95 12.31
C LEU A 780 -33.06 5.66 12.72
N VAL A 781 -33.93 5.73 13.71
CA VAL A 781 -34.73 4.58 14.14
C VAL A 781 -35.75 4.16 13.07
N SER A 782 -36.08 5.04 12.12
CA SER A 782 -37.00 4.72 11.01
C SER A 782 -36.51 3.50 10.21
N GLY A 783 -35.21 3.29 10.08
CA GLY A 783 -34.61 2.17 9.35
C GLY A 783 -33.67 2.65 8.25
N PRO A 784 -33.02 1.72 7.53
CA PRO A 784 -32.00 2.07 6.59
C PRO A 784 -32.50 2.53 5.22
N ASP A 785 -33.73 2.20 4.80
CA ASP A 785 -34.10 2.22 3.37
C ASP A 785 -34.58 3.60 2.90
N PHE A 786 -33.82 4.19 1.99
CA PHE A 786 -34.12 5.47 1.35
C PHE A 786 -33.99 5.36 -0.19
N GLU A 787 -34.85 6.03 -0.92
CA GLU A 787 -34.54 6.44 -2.28
C GLU A 787 -33.49 7.55 -2.24
N PHE A 788 -32.64 7.60 -3.25
CA PHE A 788 -31.50 8.50 -3.30
C PHE A 788 -31.37 9.16 -4.67
N ASP A 789 -31.12 10.45 -4.69
CA ASP A 789 -30.76 11.20 -5.89
C ASP A 789 -29.28 11.59 -5.85
N PRO A 790 -28.39 10.92 -6.60
CA PRO A 790 -26.96 11.25 -6.65
C PRO A 790 -26.66 12.68 -7.10
N ALA A 791 -27.52 13.30 -7.91
CA ALA A 791 -27.29 14.66 -8.40
C ALA A 791 -27.48 15.72 -7.32
N THR A 792 -28.38 15.49 -6.37
CA THR A 792 -28.73 16.44 -5.30
C THR A 792 -28.31 16.00 -3.91
N ALA A 793 -27.89 14.73 -3.76
CA ALA A 793 -27.60 14.03 -2.50
C ALA A 793 -28.81 13.91 -1.55
N HIS A 794 -30.04 14.11 -2.04
CA HIS A 794 -31.25 13.96 -1.24
C HIS A 794 -31.61 12.50 -0.99
N LEU A 795 -32.03 12.21 0.24
CA LEU A 795 -32.57 10.95 0.71
C LEU A 795 -34.08 11.07 0.95
N ARG A 796 -34.85 10.13 0.45
CA ARG A 796 -36.30 10.04 0.70
C ARG A 796 -36.64 8.72 1.37
N TYR A 797 -37.08 8.75 2.62
CA TYR A 797 -37.46 7.56 3.35
C TYR A 797 -38.64 6.82 2.68
N ILE A 798 -38.50 5.49 2.48
CA ILE A 798 -39.48 4.68 1.74
C ILE A 798 -40.10 3.55 2.58
N GLY A 799 -39.92 3.57 3.91
CA GLY A 799 -40.33 2.50 4.78
C GLY A 799 -39.25 1.43 4.95
N ASP A 800 -39.60 0.39 5.72
CA ASP A 800 -38.70 -0.75 5.94
C ASP A 800 -38.98 -1.80 4.83
N ARG A 801 -38.04 -2.02 3.97
CA ARG A 801 -38.11 -3.02 2.89
C ARG A 801 -37.50 -4.36 3.29
N ALA A 802 -37.10 -4.51 4.55
CA ALA A 802 -36.54 -5.74 5.13
C ALA A 802 -35.29 -6.28 4.40
N THR A 803 -34.39 -5.40 4.05
CA THR A 803 -33.16 -5.72 3.30
C THR A 803 -32.01 -6.25 4.18
N GLY A 804 -32.31 -7.04 5.17
CA GLY A 804 -31.37 -7.63 6.13
C GLY A 804 -31.71 -7.27 7.58
N GLY A 805 -30.86 -7.67 8.54
CA GLY A 805 -31.05 -7.34 9.94
C GLY A 805 -30.76 -5.87 10.25
N THR A 806 -31.32 -5.32 11.32
CA THR A 806 -31.10 -3.93 11.75
C THR A 806 -29.62 -3.64 12.05
N HIS A 807 -28.85 -4.67 12.44
CA HIS A 807 -27.39 -4.53 12.66
C HIS A 807 -26.64 -4.05 11.40
N LEU A 808 -27.13 -4.34 10.19
CA LEU A 808 -26.49 -3.86 8.95
C LEU A 808 -26.48 -2.34 8.84
N GLN A 809 -27.34 -1.64 9.58
CA GLN A 809 -27.32 -0.18 9.61
C GLN A 809 -26.08 0.39 10.33
N ILE A 810 -25.44 -0.37 11.23
CA ILE A 810 -24.35 0.10 12.08
C ILE A 810 -23.01 -0.60 11.83
N CYS A 811 -23.00 -1.88 11.46
CA CYS A 811 -21.80 -2.71 11.49
C CYS A 811 -20.82 -2.46 10.32
N MET A 812 -21.19 -1.66 9.32
CA MET A 812 -20.35 -1.35 8.15
C MET A 812 -19.59 -0.02 8.27
N GLY A 813 -19.25 0.38 9.50
CA GLY A 813 -18.52 1.62 9.79
C GLY A 813 -19.40 2.86 10.01
N ALA A 814 -20.72 2.73 9.89
CA ALA A 814 -21.64 3.85 10.04
C ALA A 814 -21.53 4.53 11.42
N ALA A 815 -21.48 3.76 12.51
CA ALA A 815 -21.36 4.32 13.87
C ALA A 815 -20.10 5.20 14.02
N GLN A 816 -18.97 4.79 13.43
CA GLN A 816 -17.71 5.54 13.42
C GLN A 816 -17.82 6.84 12.63
N VAL A 817 -18.37 6.77 11.41
CA VAL A 817 -18.61 7.95 10.57
C VAL A 817 -19.57 8.94 11.23
N TRP A 818 -20.68 8.44 11.80
CA TRP A 818 -21.68 9.29 12.44
C TRP A 818 -21.16 10.01 13.69
N THR A 819 -20.40 9.32 14.53
CA THR A 819 -19.81 9.93 15.73
C THR A 819 -18.70 10.91 15.35
N GLU A 820 -17.88 10.62 14.32
CA GLU A 820 -16.88 11.57 13.84
C GLU A 820 -17.49 12.86 13.27
N LEU A 821 -18.64 12.76 12.60
CA LEU A 821 -19.38 13.95 12.15
C LEU A 821 -19.73 14.91 13.31
N THR A 822 -19.89 14.42 14.53
CA THR A 822 -20.17 15.30 15.70
C THR A 822 -19.03 16.27 16.00
N LEU A 823 -17.81 15.93 15.55
CA LEU A 823 -16.60 16.77 15.67
C LEU A 823 -16.44 17.77 14.51
N LEU A 824 -17.10 17.53 13.38
CA LEU A 824 -16.93 18.29 12.13
C LEU A 824 -18.11 19.25 11.87
N ILE A 825 -19.33 18.81 12.13
CA ILE A 825 -20.55 19.61 11.96
C ILE A 825 -21.07 20.05 13.33
N GLU A 826 -21.30 21.36 13.50
CA GLU A 826 -21.90 21.91 14.71
C GLU A 826 -23.42 21.75 14.63
N ASP A 827 -23.95 20.57 15.02
CA ASP A 827 -25.33 20.20 14.90
C ASP A 827 -25.81 19.39 16.12
N GLU A 828 -26.34 20.09 17.13
CA GLU A 828 -26.82 19.46 18.37
C GLU A 828 -27.97 18.48 18.13
N GLN A 829 -28.83 18.71 17.14
CA GLN A 829 -29.90 17.77 16.80
C GLN A 829 -29.36 16.47 16.22
N TRP A 830 -28.23 16.51 15.50
CA TRP A 830 -27.51 15.31 15.05
C TRP A 830 -26.99 14.53 16.26
N ASN A 831 -26.31 15.20 17.18
CA ASN A 831 -25.76 14.59 18.40
C ASN A 831 -26.85 13.92 19.24
N GLU A 832 -27.96 14.63 19.48
CA GLU A 832 -29.12 14.08 20.19
C GLU A 832 -29.72 12.88 19.47
N MET A 833 -29.86 12.94 18.13
CA MET A 833 -30.42 11.85 17.34
C MET A 833 -29.57 10.59 17.43
N LEU A 834 -28.25 10.70 17.42
CA LEU A 834 -27.33 9.56 17.61
C LEU A 834 -27.49 8.96 19.00
N ALA A 835 -27.55 9.79 20.04
CA ALA A 835 -27.75 9.35 21.41
C ALA A 835 -29.10 8.62 21.56
N GLN A 836 -30.17 9.14 20.99
CA GLN A 836 -31.49 8.49 21.01
C GLN A 836 -31.48 7.16 20.24
N TYR A 837 -30.77 7.08 19.10
CA TYR A 837 -30.63 5.83 18.34
C TYR A 837 -29.90 4.76 19.14
N GLY A 838 -28.75 5.09 19.75
CA GLY A 838 -27.99 4.16 20.59
C GLY A 838 -28.80 3.67 21.80
N ARG A 839 -29.50 4.56 22.47
CA ARG A 839 -30.43 4.20 23.58
C ARG A 839 -31.55 3.30 23.10
N PHE A 840 -32.23 3.66 22.01
CA PHE A 840 -33.35 2.92 21.45
C PHE A 840 -32.98 1.48 21.07
N TYR A 841 -31.80 1.27 20.57
CA TYR A 841 -31.29 -0.06 20.20
C TYR A 841 -31.31 -1.04 21.39
N TYR A 842 -31.13 -0.51 22.61
CA TYR A 842 -31.04 -1.29 23.85
C TYR A 842 -32.30 -1.31 24.69
N LEU A 843 -33.39 -0.69 24.24
CA LEU A 843 -34.67 -0.78 24.88
C LEU A 843 -35.28 -2.20 24.76
N ASP A 844 -36.02 -2.60 25.74
CA ASP A 844 -36.85 -3.80 25.68
C ASP A 844 -37.91 -3.66 24.59
N ARG A 845 -38.31 -4.77 23.99
CA ARG A 845 -39.22 -4.78 22.83
C ARG A 845 -40.52 -4.01 23.07
N GLU A 846 -41.11 -4.13 24.24
CA GLU A 846 -42.34 -3.42 24.58
C GLU A 846 -42.16 -1.91 24.55
N LYS A 847 -41.03 -1.41 25.10
CA LYS A 847 -40.69 0.00 25.07
C LYS A 847 -40.34 0.48 23.65
N GLN A 848 -39.66 -0.34 22.83
CA GLN A 848 -39.40 0.00 21.43
C GLN A 848 -40.71 0.19 20.65
N VAL A 849 -41.69 -0.69 20.86
CA VAL A 849 -43.01 -0.56 20.20
C VAL A 849 -43.75 0.67 20.69
N GLU A 850 -43.75 0.92 21.99
CA GLU A 850 -44.42 2.07 22.61
C GLU A 850 -43.80 3.40 22.13
N GLU A 851 -42.49 3.57 22.26
CA GLU A 851 -41.79 4.82 21.89
C GLU A 851 -41.82 5.09 20.38
N SER A 852 -41.88 4.04 19.56
CA SER A 852 -42.04 4.18 18.11
C SER A 852 -43.49 4.41 17.65
N GLY A 853 -44.47 4.39 18.58
CA GLY A 853 -45.89 4.41 18.20
C GLY A 853 -46.28 3.23 17.30
N GLY A 854 -45.56 2.12 17.36
CA GLY A 854 -45.77 0.93 16.52
C GLY A 854 -45.17 0.99 15.11
N ILE A 855 -44.54 2.11 14.74
CA ILE A 855 -43.96 2.29 13.39
C ILE A 855 -42.90 1.25 13.06
N ILE A 856 -42.10 0.78 14.04
CA ILE A 856 -41.07 -0.25 13.82
C ILE A 856 -41.66 -1.62 13.41
N GLY A 857 -42.97 -1.84 13.57
CA GLY A 857 -43.63 -3.08 13.19
C GLY A 857 -42.99 -4.32 13.83
N ASN A 858 -42.63 -5.29 13.00
CA ASN A 858 -41.95 -6.52 13.41
C ASN A 858 -40.43 -6.44 13.39
N ARG A 859 -39.83 -5.30 13.03
CA ARG A 859 -38.38 -5.13 12.95
C ARG A 859 -37.75 -5.35 14.31
N GLN A 860 -36.71 -6.20 14.35
CA GLN A 860 -35.95 -6.51 15.56
C GLN A 860 -34.54 -5.89 15.49
N PHE A 861 -34.08 -5.35 16.61
CA PHE A 861 -32.74 -4.81 16.80
C PHE A 861 -31.81 -5.94 17.26
N THR A 862 -31.25 -6.65 16.31
CA THR A 862 -30.43 -7.85 16.51
C THR A 862 -28.95 -7.52 16.76
N LEU A 863 -28.20 -8.49 17.28
CA LEU A 863 -26.76 -8.40 17.53
C LEU A 863 -26.35 -7.13 18.32
N PRO A 864 -26.88 -6.91 19.51
CA PRO A 864 -26.70 -5.66 20.26
C PRO A 864 -25.24 -5.31 20.56
N PHE A 865 -24.32 -6.29 20.64
CA PHE A 865 -22.90 -6.00 20.84
C PHE A 865 -22.31 -5.15 19.68
N MET A 866 -22.83 -5.26 18.47
CA MET A 866 -22.41 -4.44 17.32
C MET A 866 -22.85 -2.97 17.44
N ALA A 867 -23.85 -2.70 18.28
CA ALA A 867 -24.33 -1.36 18.59
C ALA A 867 -23.65 -0.76 19.84
N SER A 868 -22.73 -1.50 20.47
CA SER A 868 -22.16 -1.09 21.77
C SER A 868 -21.41 0.24 21.70
N GLY A 869 -20.74 0.56 20.57
CA GLY A 869 -20.06 1.84 20.40
C GLY A 869 -21.03 3.02 20.38
N ILE A 870 -22.12 2.92 19.62
CA ILE A 870 -23.14 3.99 19.57
C ILE A 870 -23.97 4.03 20.86
N ALA A 871 -24.19 2.90 21.53
CA ALA A 871 -24.84 2.86 22.83
C ALA A 871 -23.95 3.46 23.93
N ALA A 872 -22.63 3.26 23.88
CA ALA A 872 -21.67 3.89 24.78
C ALA A 872 -21.66 5.42 24.61
N TYR A 873 -21.63 5.90 23.35
CA TYR A 873 -21.83 7.32 23.05
C TYR A 873 -23.13 7.86 23.65
N ALA A 874 -24.25 7.13 23.47
CA ALA A 874 -25.55 7.50 23.99
C ALA A 874 -25.56 7.57 25.53
N ALA A 875 -24.97 6.58 26.20
CA ALA A 875 -24.89 6.52 27.67
C ALA A 875 -24.09 7.71 28.22
N ALA A 876 -22.98 8.05 27.61
CA ALA A 876 -22.16 9.21 27.99
C ALA A 876 -22.90 10.53 27.75
N TYR A 877 -23.50 10.72 26.57
CA TYR A 877 -24.24 11.93 26.19
C TYR A 877 -25.46 12.17 27.08
N LEU A 878 -26.26 11.12 27.35
CA LEU A 878 -27.47 11.19 28.17
C LEU A 878 -27.18 11.07 29.67
N ARG A 879 -25.95 10.75 30.08
CA ARG A 879 -25.53 10.42 31.43
C ARG A 879 -26.38 9.27 32.04
N ASP A 880 -26.63 8.25 31.22
CA ASP A 880 -27.43 7.09 31.55
C ASP A 880 -26.56 5.93 32.05
N GLU A 881 -26.51 5.76 33.37
CA GLU A 881 -25.69 4.71 34.01
C GLU A 881 -26.20 3.29 33.74
N GLU A 882 -27.52 3.13 33.61
CA GLU A 882 -28.14 1.82 33.32
C GLU A 882 -27.79 1.39 31.92
N LEU A 883 -27.87 2.31 30.94
CA LEU A 883 -27.46 2.06 29.56
C LEU A 883 -25.96 1.71 29.48
N ALA A 884 -25.10 2.41 30.21
CA ALA A 884 -23.65 2.12 30.24
C ALA A 884 -23.38 0.71 30.78
N ARG A 885 -24.03 0.31 31.89
CA ARG A 885 -23.87 -1.04 32.45
C ARG A 885 -24.40 -2.11 31.49
N LYS A 886 -25.53 -1.87 30.85
CA LYS A 886 -26.14 -2.77 29.88
C LYS A 886 -25.25 -2.93 28.63
N THR A 887 -24.58 -1.85 28.20
CA THR A 887 -23.60 -1.87 27.11
C THR A 887 -22.42 -2.79 27.43
N TRP A 888 -21.82 -2.64 28.63
CA TRP A 888 -20.76 -3.54 29.07
C TRP A 888 -21.23 -4.98 29.20
N GLN A 889 -22.44 -5.21 29.70
CA GLN A 889 -22.98 -6.55 29.77
C GLN A 889 -23.07 -7.24 28.43
N TYR A 890 -23.51 -6.54 27.37
CA TYR A 890 -23.57 -7.11 26.03
C TYR A 890 -22.18 -7.43 25.44
N LEU A 891 -21.19 -6.57 25.66
CA LEU A 891 -19.79 -6.84 25.23
C LEU A 891 -19.20 -8.04 25.95
N PHE A 892 -19.34 -8.14 27.29
CA PHE A 892 -18.85 -9.30 28.04
C PHE A 892 -19.60 -10.57 27.68
N ARG A 893 -20.94 -10.53 27.58
CA ARG A 893 -21.75 -11.69 27.24
C ARG A 893 -21.40 -12.27 25.88
N SER A 894 -21.20 -11.43 24.87
CA SER A 894 -20.83 -11.88 23.54
C SER A 894 -19.49 -12.61 23.52
N MET A 895 -18.50 -12.15 24.27
CA MET A 895 -17.17 -12.77 24.35
C MET A 895 -17.12 -14.02 25.24
N MET A 896 -17.84 -14.05 26.35
CA MET A 896 -17.82 -15.15 27.33
C MET A 896 -18.76 -16.32 26.96
N HIS A 897 -19.64 -16.12 26.01
CA HIS A 897 -20.63 -17.15 25.62
C HIS A 897 -20.10 -18.15 24.58
N GLU A 898 -19.03 -17.81 23.88
CA GLU A 898 -18.49 -18.59 22.76
C GLU A 898 -17.46 -19.67 23.18
N GLY A 899 -17.23 -19.89 24.48
CA GLY A 899 -16.38 -20.97 24.94
C GLY A 899 -16.29 -21.10 26.48
N GLU A 900 -15.99 -22.29 26.97
CA GLU A 900 -15.86 -22.57 28.41
C GLU A 900 -14.79 -21.74 29.12
N GLN A 901 -13.80 -21.20 28.35
CA GLN A 901 -12.73 -20.33 28.87
C GLN A 901 -12.97 -18.85 28.59
N GLY A 902 -13.80 -18.50 27.64
CA GLY A 902 -14.04 -17.11 27.19
C GLY A 902 -12.82 -16.46 26.54
N GLY A 903 -13.05 -15.49 25.63
CA GLY A 903 -12.00 -14.73 25.00
C GLY A 903 -11.30 -15.40 23.81
N PHE A 904 -10.20 -14.79 23.34
CA PHE A 904 -9.37 -15.27 22.24
C PHE A 904 -8.31 -16.30 22.68
N ALA A 905 -8.66 -17.19 23.61
CA ALA A 905 -7.79 -18.28 24.00
C ALA A 905 -7.79 -19.38 22.93
N ALA A 906 -6.65 -19.60 22.29
CA ALA A 906 -6.47 -20.69 21.37
C ALA A 906 -6.45 -22.04 22.14
N ILE A 907 -7.00 -23.08 21.52
CA ILE A 907 -6.95 -24.46 22.01
C ILE A 907 -6.18 -25.33 21.02
N ASP A 908 -5.58 -26.38 21.52
CA ASP A 908 -4.99 -27.42 20.70
C ASP A 908 -6.06 -28.22 19.96
N THR A 909 -5.86 -28.50 18.67
CA THR A 909 -6.80 -29.33 17.90
C THR A 909 -6.86 -30.75 18.51
N PRO A 910 -8.04 -31.22 18.90
CA PRO A 910 -8.17 -32.58 19.40
C PRO A 910 -7.98 -33.60 18.26
N ASN A 911 -7.22 -34.66 18.50
CA ASN A 911 -7.06 -35.83 17.61
C ASN A 911 -6.27 -35.62 16.31
N ALA A 912 -5.27 -34.80 16.32
CA ALA A 912 -4.37 -34.66 15.17
C ALA A 912 -3.50 -35.93 14.89
N GLY A 913 -3.65 -37.03 15.63
CA GLY A 913 -2.86 -38.26 15.51
C GLY A 913 -1.37 -37.97 15.76
N ASN A 914 -0.51 -38.40 14.84
CA ASN A 914 0.93 -38.08 14.88
C ASN A 914 1.27 -36.75 14.19
N GLN A 915 0.31 -35.96 13.79
CA GLN A 915 0.54 -34.66 13.15
C GLN A 915 0.80 -33.57 14.20
N LYS A 916 1.46 -32.49 13.76
CA LYS A 916 1.64 -31.30 14.56
C LYS A 916 0.25 -30.74 14.96
N VAL A 917 0.03 -30.59 16.24
CA VAL A 917 -1.20 -29.97 16.76
C VAL A 917 -1.27 -28.52 16.28
N LEU A 918 -2.41 -28.12 15.72
CA LEU A 918 -2.70 -26.74 15.38
C LEU A 918 -3.40 -26.10 16.58
N GLU A 919 -2.93 -24.92 16.95
CA GLU A 919 -3.71 -24.05 17.84
C GLU A 919 -4.83 -23.39 17.04
N GLU A 920 -6.04 -23.44 17.54
CA GLU A 920 -7.21 -22.87 16.86
C GLU A 920 -8.14 -22.16 17.85
N ILE A 921 -8.93 -21.23 17.31
CA ILE A 921 -10.09 -20.69 18.01
C ILE A 921 -11.33 -21.20 17.27
N PRO A 922 -12.00 -22.26 17.74
CA PRO A 922 -13.00 -23.01 16.95
C PRO A 922 -14.22 -22.19 16.52
N TRP A 923 -14.54 -21.14 17.26
CA TRP A 923 -15.68 -20.27 17.03
C TRP A 923 -15.34 -19.02 16.20
N ILE A 924 -14.08 -18.84 15.77
CA ILE A 924 -13.60 -17.58 15.20
C ILE A 924 -14.37 -17.18 13.92
N SER A 925 -14.83 -15.96 13.93
CA SER A 925 -15.36 -15.24 12.77
C SER A 925 -14.75 -13.84 12.76
N THR A 926 -14.15 -13.43 11.66
CA THR A 926 -13.53 -12.11 11.55
C THR A 926 -14.55 -10.98 11.68
N ASN A 927 -15.81 -11.23 11.28
CA ASN A 927 -16.91 -10.31 11.53
C ASN A 927 -17.10 -10.01 13.01
N PHE A 928 -17.12 -11.07 13.83
CA PHE A 928 -17.25 -10.94 15.28
C PHE A 928 -16.05 -10.21 15.88
N VAL A 929 -14.83 -10.66 15.55
CA VAL A 929 -13.58 -10.08 16.07
C VAL A 929 -13.50 -8.59 15.80
N SER A 930 -13.67 -8.20 14.52
CA SER A 930 -13.60 -6.79 14.11
C SER A 930 -14.61 -5.92 14.86
N GLN A 931 -15.86 -6.39 14.94
CA GLN A 931 -16.93 -5.64 15.59
C GLN A 931 -16.78 -5.60 17.12
N TRP A 932 -16.36 -6.70 17.73
CA TRP A 932 -16.16 -6.73 19.18
C TRP A 932 -15.00 -5.82 19.58
N CYS A 933 -13.85 -5.94 18.93
CA CYS A 933 -12.69 -5.10 19.22
C CYS A 933 -13.00 -3.61 19.01
N LEU A 934 -13.59 -3.27 17.87
CA LEU A 934 -13.92 -1.88 17.54
C LEU A 934 -14.89 -1.26 18.56
N ASN A 935 -16.00 -1.98 18.87
CA ASN A 935 -16.98 -1.49 19.84
C ASN A 935 -16.43 -1.43 21.26
N THR A 936 -15.52 -2.33 21.65
CA THR A 936 -14.84 -2.30 22.96
C THR A 936 -13.94 -1.06 23.08
N ILE A 937 -13.16 -0.75 22.04
CA ILE A 937 -12.30 0.47 21.99
C ILE A 937 -13.14 1.73 22.16
N PHE A 938 -14.31 1.80 21.50
CA PHE A 938 -15.25 2.92 21.65
C PHE A 938 -15.88 2.98 23.05
N ALA A 939 -16.35 1.85 23.58
CA ALA A 939 -16.95 1.80 24.92
C ALA A 939 -15.94 2.22 26.01
N LEU A 940 -14.67 1.83 25.86
CA LEU A 940 -13.58 2.27 26.77
C LEU A 940 -13.34 3.79 26.72
N ASP A 941 -13.58 4.46 25.59
CA ASP A 941 -13.47 5.93 25.52
C ASP A 941 -14.64 6.64 26.22
N PHE A 942 -15.87 6.13 26.07
CA PHE A 942 -17.07 6.83 26.53
C PHE A 942 -17.53 6.47 27.92
N ILE A 943 -17.38 5.21 28.37
CA ILE A 943 -18.00 4.68 29.58
C ILE A 943 -17.10 3.78 30.42
N ARG A 944 -15.76 3.95 30.34
CA ARG A 944 -14.78 3.17 31.13
C ARG A 944 -15.07 3.20 32.64
N GLU A 945 -15.47 4.35 33.17
CA GLU A 945 -15.73 4.53 34.62
C GLU A 945 -16.89 3.69 35.15
N LYS A 946 -17.69 3.08 34.28
CA LYS A 946 -18.79 2.16 34.66
C LYS A 946 -18.40 0.69 34.58
N LEU A 947 -17.13 0.37 34.29
CA LEU A 947 -16.60 -0.99 34.32
C LEU A 947 -16.58 -1.54 35.75
N PRO A 948 -16.92 -2.84 35.95
CA PRO A 948 -16.61 -3.53 37.18
C PRO A 948 -15.11 -3.53 37.46
N GLN A 949 -14.72 -3.33 38.74
CA GLN A 949 -13.30 -3.31 39.12
C GLN A 949 -12.66 -4.72 39.17
N ARG A 950 -13.45 -5.77 39.31
CA ARG A 950 -13.04 -7.17 39.49
C ARG A 950 -13.86 -8.10 38.61
N MET A 951 -13.29 -9.24 38.21
CA MET A 951 -13.97 -10.25 37.39
C MET A 951 -15.22 -10.84 38.04
N ASP A 952 -15.31 -10.89 39.38
CA ASP A 952 -16.55 -11.28 40.05
C ASP A 952 -17.68 -10.26 39.85
N GLY A 953 -17.36 -8.97 39.77
CA GLY A 953 -18.32 -7.93 39.39
C GLY A 953 -18.82 -8.06 37.96
N VAL A 954 -18.00 -8.61 37.02
CA VAL A 954 -18.48 -8.95 35.67
C VAL A 954 -19.50 -10.08 35.70
N LYS A 955 -19.31 -11.10 36.56
CA LYS A 955 -20.29 -12.18 36.75
C LYS A 955 -21.62 -11.66 37.31
N GLU A 956 -21.57 -10.71 38.25
CA GLU A 956 -22.75 -10.03 38.80
C GLU A 956 -23.47 -9.24 37.72
N LEU A 957 -22.71 -8.47 36.89
CA LEU A 957 -23.24 -7.70 35.77
C LEU A 957 -23.93 -8.58 34.72
N LEU A 958 -23.39 -9.77 34.43
CA LEU A 958 -23.99 -10.73 33.50
C LEU A 958 -25.34 -11.26 33.96
N GLN A 959 -25.63 -11.21 35.28
CA GLN A 959 -26.90 -11.65 35.87
C GLN A 959 -27.91 -10.50 36.03
N GLU A 960 -27.47 -9.25 35.98
CA GLU A 960 -28.29 -8.07 36.29
C GLU A 960 -29.43 -7.85 35.29
N PHE A 961 -29.14 -8.03 34.01
CA PHE A 961 -30.13 -7.88 32.95
C PHE A 961 -30.41 -9.25 32.32
N PRO A 962 -31.61 -9.82 32.49
CA PRO A 962 -31.96 -11.13 31.95
C PRO A 962 -31.96 -11.13 30.40
N GLU A 963 -31.74 -12.29 29.82
CA GLU A 963 -31.76 -12.47 28.37
C GLU A 963 -33.14 -12.18 27.79
N ASN A 964 -33.24 -11.09 27.06
CA ASN A 964 -34.45 -10.80 26.28
C ASN A 964 -34.31 -11.44 24.88
N GLY A 965 -34.33 -12.78 24.78
CA GLY A 965 -34.50 -13.54 23.51
C GLY A 965 -33.80 -13.10 22.25
N LEU A 966 -32.96 -12.06 22.28
CA LEU A 966 -32.33 -11.41 21.14
C LEU A 966 -30.96 -12.03 20.75
N PHE A 967 -30.51 -13.01 21.53
CA PHE A 967 -29.28 -13.74 21.19
C PHE A 967 -29.61 -14.90 20.25
N HIS A 968 -29.77 -14.62 18.97
CA HIS A 968 -29.66 -15.66 17.95
C HIS A 968 -28.19 -15.83 17.58
N LYS A 969 -27.72 -17.09 17.65
CA LYS A 969 -26.38 -17.49 17.17
C LYS A 969 -26.16 -16.92 15.76
N ALA A 970 -25.06 -16.20 15.57
CA ALA A 970 -24.61 -15.75 14.27
C ALA A 970 -24.29 -16.94 13.35
#